data_c11d385b8359fec4bba19e4e1215a3af
#
_entry.id   c11d385b8359fec4bba19e4e1215a3af
#
_cell.length_a   1.000
_cell.length_b   1.000
_cell.length_c   1.000
_cell.angle_alpha   90.00
_cell.angle_beta   90.00
_cell.angle_gamma   90.00
#
_symmetry.space_group_name_H-M   'P 1'
#
loop_
_entity.id
_entity.type
_entity.pdbx_description
1 polymer ?
#
loop_
_entity_poly.entity_id
_entity_poly.type
_entity_poly.pdbx_seq_one_letter_code
_entity_poly.pdbx_strand_id
1 'polypeptide(L)'
;MGDGEKVQEGAVFGPFRRLSLLGEGSHGTVWLADQAQPRRRVALKILNGSLASPELAARFRHEAELLAMLEHPGIARLYESGAVEGPSGPVPWLAMEYVDGRPLDAWAAANQPLRQRVDLLEALCRAVHFAHTRGVIHRDLKPSNILVDAQDQPRIIDFGIATAIERGDLTRVTRAGAVLGTLPYMSPEQLDGGTRSDPRWDVYALGAIAYELIGGVLPHPGLGTATSVVAALKIVASHAPTPLGRIAPAARGDLETVVMKAIAPDPGDRYGSAAELADELRRWTQGRPVEAAPAGIGRVLRLFVRRHRALSWAVASTALVLVAATVLSTRMALAEAEARRVAELHLAERDAVNDFLADMLHSSDPEQGAASELSLREWLVITRQGFASQSARLPAEARMALAATLGTSLLHLGEPAQAAELLETADALSTRLRGEQAFDTQAIRINAAAAIDPEMHPGEGEKRLRALLQSAEARGDDRLAVLAGIALTTMLETQGRIDEAHELSARTDERASRALGPDDPDALTARHNHAGLLKYRGEFAAAEPLARDVHQRRRAALGDHHPLTLYSYNQLGGILDRLGRVEQAEAIYRETYEARREALGPRHPGTLVTLNNLTALLVQRGALEEAAPLVDALAQATTERFGAEAPRTLMALNQRAYVLEDLGRLDEAEAQLRAIVAAQAAHGGDVHPERLAPRSNLAMLLSKRGSHAEAISTMRAVLDDATGALGAGHPYVGIFRSNYGEILTRAGRPAEARRELRQAQAVLESQLGAEHARTRKNRERLRAAGDAA
;
A
#
# COMPACT_ATOMS: atom_id res chain seq x y z
N MET A 1 -9.02 -42.96 -13.00
CA MET A 1 -9.30 -42.98 -14.42
C MET A 1 -10.08 -41.74 -14.74
N GLY A 2 -9.48 -40.79 -15.38
CA GLY A 2 -10.03 -39.52 -15.81
C GLY A 2 -8.95 -38.85 -16.63
N ASP A 3 -9.19 -38.71 -17.93
CA ASP A 3 -8.27 -38.23 -18.95
C ASP A 3 -7.66 -36.89 -18.55
N GLY A 4 -6.35 -36.87 -18.39
CA GLY A 4 -5.58 -35.66 -18.34
C GLY A 4 -5.71 -34.94 -19.67
N GLU A 5 -6.37 -33.81 -19.67
CA GLU A 5 -6.39 -32.86 -20.76
C GLU A 5 -4.93 -32.54 -21.12
N LYS A 6 -4.47 -33.06 -22.25
CA LYS A 6 -3.17 -32.73 -22.84
C LYS A 6 -3.15 -31.24 -23.07
N VAL A 7 -2.40 -30.56 -22.22
CA VAL A 7 -2.22 -29.12 -22.23
C VAL A 7 -1.56 -28.74 -23.57
N GLN A 8 -2.34 -28.19 -24.50
CA GLN A 8 -1.89 -27.90 -25.88
C GLN A 8 -1.00 -26.64 -25.92
N GLU A 9 0.10 -26.74 -26.70
CA GLU A 9 0.87 -25.59 -27.16
C GLU A 9 -0.07 -24.62 -27.92
N GLY A 10 0.12 -23.30 -27.67
CA GLY A 10 -0.70 -22.27 -28.30
C GLY A 10 -1.93 -21.86 -27.50
N ALA A 11 -2.31 -22.57 -26.42
CA ALA A 11 -3.45 -22.23 -25.59
C ALA A 11 -3.19 -20.97 -24.72
N VAL A 12 -4.23 -20.17 -24.57
CA VAL A 12 -4.17 -18.96 -23.71
C VAL A 12 -4.43 -19.35 -22.24
N PHE A 13 -3.60 -18.82 -21.34
CA PHE A 13 -3.78 -18.95 -19.90
C PHE A 13 -3.68 -17.55 -19.25
N GLY A 14 -4.82 -17.00 -18.87
CA GLY A 14 -4.88 -15.61 -18.44
C GLY A 14 -4.37 -14.66 -19.54
N PRO A 15 -3.43 -13.75 -19.22
CA PRO A 15 -2.84 -12.82 -20.19
C PRO A 15 -1.69 -13.43 -21.02
N PHE A 16 -1.42 -14.73 -20.87
CA PHE A 16 -0.28 -15.40 -21.48
C PHE A 16 -0.71 -16.39 -22.58
N ARG A 17 0.03 -16.39 -23.69
CA ARG A 17 -0.08 -17.41 -24.71
C ARG A 17 1.10 -18.39 -24.57
N ARG A 18 0.82 -19.63 -24.22
CA ARG A 18 1.82 -20.69 -24.05
C ARG A 18 2.42 -21.08 -25.40
N LEU A 19 3.75 -21.10 -25.49
CA LEU A 19 4.50 -21.42 -26.70
C LEU A 19 5.01 -22.86 -26.66
N SER A 20 5.76 -23.21 -25.61
CA SER A 20 6.32 -24.55 -25.41
C SER A 20 6.45 -24.86 -23.93
N LEU A 21 6.39 -26.14 -23.62
CA LEU A 21 6.63 -26.62 -22.23
C LEU A 21 8.14 -26.57 -21.97
N LEU A 22 8.56 -25.85 -20.92
CA LEU A 22 9.94 -25.76 -20.46
C LEU A 22 10.28 -26.85 -19.43
N GLY A 23 9.30 -27.24 -18.63
CA GLY A 23 9.47 -28.26 -17.62
C GLY A 23 8.16 -28.61 -16.92
N GLU A 24 8.10 -29.84 -16.42
CA GLU A 24 7.02 -30.37 -15.59
C GLU A 24 7.60 -30.96 -14.31
N GLY A 25 7.05 -30.58 -13.17
CA GLY A 25 7.52 -31.03 -11.86
C GLY A 25 6.37 -31.27 -10.89
N SER A 26 6.74 -31.73 -9.69
CA SER A 26 5.78 -32.02 -8.61
C SER A 26 4.93 -30.82 -8.21
N HIS A 27 5.43 -29.61 -8.38
CA HIS A 27 4.81 -28.38 -7.93
C HIS A 27 4.10 -27.61 -9.05
N GLY A 28 4.16 -28.08 -10.29
CA GLY A 28 3.52 -27.42 -11.43
C GLY A 28 4.24 -27.61 -12.75
N THR A 29 3.75 -26.90 -13.75
CA THR A 29 4.31 -26.86 -15.10
C THR A 29 4.89 -25.48 -15.40
N VAL A 30 6.03 -25.44 -16.08
CA VAL A 30 6.68 -24.20 -16.51
C VAL A 30 6.62 -24.12 -18.04
N TRP A 31 6.05 -23.05 -18.55
CA TRP A 31 5.85 -22.81 -19.97
C TRP A 31 6.65 -21.60 -20.45
N LEU A 32 7.26 -21.69 -21.61
CA LEU A 32 7.58 -20.50 -22.37
C LEU A 32 6.28 -19.90 -22.87
N ALA A 33 6.04 -18.63 -22.55
CA ALA A 33 4.83 -17.94 -22.94
C ALA A 33 5.10 -16.52 -23.43
N ASP A 34 4.26 -16.04 -24.33
CA ASP A 34 4.21 -14.64 -24.71
C ASP A 34 3.22 -13.91 -23.79
N GLN A 35 3.68 -12.90 -23.10
CA GLN A 35 2.84 -11.92 -22.42
C GLN A 35 2.42 -10.85 -23.43
N ALA A 36 1.12 -10.56 -23.50
CA ALA A 36 0.59 -9.62 -24.48
C ALA A 36 0.97 -8.17 -24.18
N GLN A 37 1.06 -7.82 -22.86
CA GLN A 37 1.26 -6.47 -22.38
C GLN A 37 2.01 -6.47 -21.02
N PRO A 38 3.27 -5.96 -20.96
CA PRO A 38 4.10 -5.55 -22.12
C PRO A 38 4.47 -6.77 -22.96
N ARG A 39 4.68 -6.57 -24.26
CA ARG A 39 5.11 -7.67 -25.15
C ARG A 39 6.49 -8.18 -24.76
N ARG A 40 6.52 -9.39 -24.20
CA ARG A 40 7.77 -10.07 -23.83
C ARG A 40 7.54 -11.57 -23.70
N ARG A 41 8.63 -12.32 -23.82
CA ARG A 41 8.66 -13.74 -23.47
C ARG A 41 8.87 -13.89 -21.98
N VAL A 42 8.12 -14.80 -21.38
CA VAL A 42 8.19 -15.10 -19.95
C VAL A 42 8.25 -16.60 -19.74
N ALA A 43 8.87 -17.02 -18.64
CA ALA A 43 8.70 -18.36 -18.09
C ALA A 43 7.45 -18.31 -17.19
N LEU A 44 6.36 -18.93 -17.63
CA LEU A 44 5.11 -18.98 -16.91
C LEU A 44 5.04 -20.28 -16.11
N LYS A 45 5.19 -20.19 -14.80
CA LYS A 45 5.04 -21.32 -13.87
C LYS A 45 3.58 -21.37 -13.41
N ILE A 46 2.88 -22.47 -13.75
CA ILE A 46 1.53 -22.75 -13.30
C ILE A 46 1.64 -23.79 -12.20
N LEU A 47 1.21 -23.45 -10.99
CA LEU A 47 1.36 -24.30 -9.83
C LEU A 47 0.23 -25.33 -9.76
N ASN A 48 0.57 -26.54 -9.28
CA ASN A 48 -0.41 -27.60 -9.01
C ASN A 48 -1.22 -27.25 -7.75
N GLY A 49 -2.54 -27.39 -7.84
CA GLY A 49 -3.44 -27.10 -6.74
C GLY A 49 -4.27 -25.83 -6.93
N SER A 50 -5.22 -25.65 -6.05
CA SER A 50 -6.13 -24.50 -6.06
C SER A 50 -5.90 -23.66 -4.80
N LEU A 51 -5.98 -22.34 -4.95
CA LEU A 51 -6.00 -21.39 -3.82
C LEU A 51 -7.39 -21.36 -3.16
N ALA A 52 -7.92 -22.54 -2.86
CA ALA A 52 -9.29 -22.71 -2.36
C ALA A 52 -9.51 -22.13 -0.95
N SER A 53 -8.44 -21.90 -0.17
CA SER A 53 -8.55 -21.24 1.14
C SER A 53 -7.95 -19.84 1.14
N PRO A 54 -8.54 -18.89 1.88
CA PRO A 54 -8.00 -17.54 2.05
C PRO A 54 -6.57 -17.53 2.60
N GLU A 55 -6.23 -18.51 3.46
CA GLU A 55 -4.89 -18.63 4.04
C GLU A 55 -3.85 -19.04 2.99
N LEU A 56 -4.20 -19.98 2.11
CA LEU A 56 -3.30 -20.40 1.02
C LEU A 56 -3.11 -19.27 0.01
N ALA A 57 -4.17 -18.55 -0.32
CA ALA A 57 -4.11 -17.39 -1.19
C ALA A 57 -3.26 -16.27 -0.59
N ALA A 58 -3.37 -16.03 0.72
CA ALA A 58 -2.55 -15.05 1.43
C ALA A 58 -1.07 -15.46 1.45
N ARG A 59 -0.76 -16.74 1.71
CA ARG A 59 0.61 -17.25 1.69
C ARG A 59 1.23 -17.18 0.29
N PHE A 60 0.50 -17.59 -0.74
CA PHE A 60 0.97 -17.48 -2.12
C PHE A 60 1.30 -16.04 -2.49
N ARG A 61 0.40 -15.12 -2.16
CA ARG A 61 0.62 -13.70 -2.38
C ARG A 61 1.87 -13.21 -1.67
N HIS A 62 1.98 -13.51 -0.38
CA HIS A 62 3.13 -13.13 0.44
C HIS A 62 4.47 -13.65 -0.12
N GLU A 63 4.55 -14.92 -0.53
CA GLU A 63 5.77 -15.50 -1.11
C GLU A 63 6.09 -14.91 -2.50
N ALA A 64 5.08 -14.69 -3.33
CA ALA A 64 5.26 -14.07 -4.63
C ALA A 64 5.76 -12.63 -4.49
N GLU A 65 5.34 -11.93 -3.47
CA GLU A 65 5.79 -10.61 -3.08
C GLU A 65 7.28 -10.58 -2.69
N LEU A 66 7.78 -11.56 -1.94
CA LEU A 66 9.19 -11.70 -1.59
C LEU A 66 10.08 -11.87 -2.82
N LEU A 67 9.61 -12.54 -3.84
CA LEU A 67 10.40 -12.84 -5.03
C LEU A 67 10.48 -11.67 -6.02
N ALA A 68 9.45 -10.83 -6.16
CA ALA A 68 9.51 -9.68 -7.08
C ALA A 68 10.54 -8.63 -6.66
N MET A 69 11.04 -8.72 -5.42
CA MET A 69 12.08 -7.84 -4.90
C MET A 69 13.49 -8.18 -5.33
N LEU A 70 13.69 -9.37 -5.87
CA LEU A 70 15.00 -9.86 -6.19
C LEU A 70 15.42 -9.37 -7.59
N GLU A 71 15.97 -8.17 -7.68
CA GLU A 71 16.62 -7.67 -8.88
C GLU A 71 18.14 -7.89 -8.79
N HIS A 72 18.60 -8.99 -9.36
CA HIS A 72 20.01 -9.33 -9.41
C HIS A 72 20.34 -10.06 -10.73
N PRO A 73 21.45 -9.77 -11.39
CA PRO A 73 21.80 -10.43 -12.65
C PRO A 73 21.89 -11.95 -12.56
N GLY A 74 22.13 -12.51 -11.37
CA GLY A 74 22.15 -13.96 -11.12
C GLY A 74 20.81 -14.55 -10.69
N ILE A 75 19.71 -13.79 -10.71
CA ILE A 75 18.37 -14.25 -10.31
C ILE A 75 17.39 -13.91 -11.42
N ALA A 76 16.60 -14.86 -11.87
CA ALA A 76 15.53 -14.62 -12.83
C ALA A 76 14.43 -13.76 -12.17
N ARG A 77 14.13 -12.64 -12.79
CA ARG A 77 13.16 -11.67 -12.26
C ARG A 77 11.75 -12.25 -12.31
N LEU A 78 10.99 -12.14 -11.25
CA LEU A 78 9.55 -12.34 -11.30
C LEU A 78 8.90 -11.05 -11.78
N TYR A 79 8.10 -11.15 -12.81
CA TYR A 79 7.42 -10.01 -13.40
C TYR A 79 6.03 -9.81 -12.86
N GLU A 80 5.33 -10.91 -12.62
CA GLU A 80 3.92 -10.87 -12.25
C GLU A 80 3.51 -12.20 -11.61
N SER A 81 2.54 -12.16 -10.72
CA SER A 81 1.90 -13.33 -10.14
C SER A 81 0.40 -13.16 -10.08
N GLY A 82 -0.34 -14.24 -10.12
CA GLY A 82 -1.80 -14.19 -10.08
C GLY A 82 -2.42 -15.56 -9.98
N ALA A 83 -3.74 -15.58 -10.15
CA ALA A 83 -4.49 -16.82 -10.26
C ALA A 83 -5.52 -16.70 -11.40
N VAL A 84 -5.79 -17.81 -12.07
CA VAL A 84 -6.84 -17.94 -13.09
C VAL A 84 -7.87 -18.94 -12.58
N GLU A 85 -9.15 -18.61 -12.72
CA GLU A 85 -10.22 -19.51 -12.34
C GLU A 85 -10.14 -20.82 -13.12
N GLY A 86 -10.05 -21.90 -12.40
CA GLY A 86 -9.99 -23.25 -12.91
C GLY A 86 -11.15 -24.12 -12.41
N PRO A 87 -11.31 -25.33 -12.91
CA PRO A 87 -12.42 -26.24 -12.56
C PRO A 87 -12.49 -26.57 -11.06
N SER A 88 -11.36 -26.50 -10.35
CA SER A 88 -11.24 -26.82 -8.90
C SER A 88 -10.94 -25.57 -8.05
N GLY A 89 -11.16 -24.37 -8.58
CA GLY A 89 -10.88 -23.11 -7.96
C GLY A 89 -9.66 -22.37 -8.56
N PRO A 90 -9.27 -21.20 -8.01
CA PRO A 90 -8.23 -20.38 -8.57
C PRO A 90 -6.87 -21.09 -8.64
N VAL A 91 -6.32 -21.21 -9.85
CA VAL A 91 -5.03 -21.83 -10.16
C VAL A 91 -3.94 -20.75 -10.12
N PRO A 92 -2.98 -20.83 -9.21
CA PRO A 92 -1.94 -19.82 -9.08
C PRO A 92 -0.87 -19.96 -10.16
N TRP A 93 -0.33 -18.82 -10.59
CA TRP A 93 0.74 -18.74 -11.57
C TRP A 93 1.73 -17.63 -11.26
N LEU A 94 2.94 -17.79 -11.80
CA LEU A 94 4.05 -16.86 -11.71
C LEU A 94 4.61 -16.63 -13.11
N ALA A 95 4.73 -15.38 -13.52
CA ALA A 95 5.39 -14.99 -14.77
C ALA A 95 6.77 -14.43 -14.46
N MET A 96 7.79 -15.15 -14.86
CA MET A 96 9.18 -14.84 -14.56
C MET A 96 9.94 -14.50 -15.84
N GLU A 97 11.13 -13.93 -15.67
CA GLU A 97 12.09 -13.75 -16.74
C GLU A 97 12.36 -15.10 -17.43
N TYR A 98 12.20 -15.13 -18.74
CA TYR A 98 12.69 -16.25 -19.51
C TYR A 98 14.20 -16.14 -19.67
N VAL A 99 14.91 -17.08 -19.10
CA VAL A 99 16.36 -17.18 -19.19
C VAL A 99 16.69 -18.14 -20.33
N ASP A 100 17.32 -17.64 -21.38
CA ASP A 100 17.86 -18.46 -22.45
C ASP A 100 19.23 -19.03 -22.01
N GLY A 101 19.18 -20.18 -21.35
CA GLY A 101 20.33 -20.82 -20.75
C GLY A 101 20.18 -22.33 -20.68
N ARG A 102 21.28 -23.01 -20.40
CA ARG A 102 21.32 -24.45 -20.18
C ARG A 102 21.38 -24.78 -18.69
N PRO A 103 20.77 -25.88 -18.24
CA PRO A 103 20.88 -26.33 -16.86
C PRO A 103 22.33 -26.48 -16.42
N LEU A 104 22.60 -26.25 -15.11
CA LEU A 104 23.96 -26.28 -14.57
C LEU A 104 24.67 -27.61 -14.76
N ASP A 105 23.97 -28.73 -14.66
CA ASP A 105 24.47 -30.07 -14.92
C ASP A 105 24.91 -30.26 -16.38
N ALA A 106 24.12 -29.78 -17.33
CA ALA A 106 24.45 -29.79 -18.75
C ALA A 106 25.65 -28.89 -19.08
N TRP A 107 25.79 -27.76 -18.40
CA TRP A 107 26.94 -26.89 -18.49
C TRP A 107 28.19 -27.56 -17.92
N ALA A 108 28.07 -28.23 -16.78
CA ALA A 108 29.16 -28.95 -16.13
C ALA A 108 29.70 -30.13 -16.97
N ALA A 109 28.78 -30.84 -17.67
CA ALA A 109 29.11 -31.96 -18.53
C ALA A 109 30.06 -31.57 -19.72
N ALA A 110 30.10 -30.28 -20.10
CA ALA A 110 31.00 -29.77 -21.13
C ALA A 110 32.47 -29.62 -20.65
N ASN A 111 32.85 -30.18 -19.52
CA ASN A 111 34.21 -30.25 -18.93
C ASN A 111 34.92 -28.89 -18.82
N GLN A 112 34.21 -27.91 -18.27
CA GLN A 112 34.71 -26.55 -18.04
C GLN A 112 35.98 -26.54 -17.17
N PRO A 113 36.96 -25.63 -17.41
CA PRO A 113 38.12 -25.45 -16.56
C PRO A 113 37.71 -25.21 -15.08
N LEU A 114 38.48 -25.76 -14.15
CA LEU A 114 38.19 -25.63 -12.71
C LEU A 114 37.98 -24.17 -12.27
N ARG A 115 38.77 -23.24 -12.82
CA ARG A 115 38.64 -21.82 -12.53
C ARG A 115 37.28 -21.28 -12.92
N GLN A 116 36.79 -21.58 -14.13
CA GLN A 116 35.45 -21.14 -14.58
C GLN A 116 34.33 -21.73 -13.72
N ARG A 117 34.50 -22.99 -13.27
CA ARG A 117 33.53 -23.59 -12.30
C ARG A 117 33.48 -22.81 -11.00
N VAL A 118 34.64 -22.38 -10.50
CA VAL A 118 34.75 -21.61 -9.26
C VAL A 118 34.23 -20.18 -9.45
N ASP A 119 34.50 -19.53 -10.57
CA ASP A 119 34.01 -18.17 -10.89
C ASP A 119 32.48 -18.19 -10.99
N LEU A 120 31.89 -19.22 -11.62
CA LEU A 120 30.43 -19.41 -11.66
C LEU A 120 29.85 -19.64 -10.26
N LEU A 121 30.51 -20.44 -9.42
CA LEU A 121 30.09 -20.67 -8.04
C LEU A 121 30.14 -19.40 -7.20
N GLU A 122 31.18 -18.56 -7.39
CA GLU A 122 31.25 -17.24 -6.76
C GLU A 122 30.02 -16.40 -7.14
N ALA A 123 29.72 -16.29 -8.44
CA ALA A 123 28.60 -15.51 -8.92
C ALA A 123 27.25 -16.05 -8.36
N LEU A 124 27.11 -17.37 -8.31
CA LEU A 124 25.95 -18.02 -7.70
C LEU A 124 25.82 -17.68 -6.21
N CYS A 125 26.93 -17.75 -5.45
CA CYS A 125 26.95 -17.38 -4.05
C CYS A 125 26.56 -15.92 -3.84
N ARG A 126 27.02 -15.01 -4.74
CA ARG A 126 26.62 -13.59 -4.70
C ARG A 126 25.13 -13.42 -4.91
N ALA A 127 24.56 -14.14 -5.87
CA ALA A 127 23.12 -14.09 -6.16
C ALA A 127 22.30 -14.59 -4.95
N VAL A 128 22.71 -15.70 -4.34
CA VAL A 128 22.05 -16.23 -3.14
C VAL A 128 22.21 -15.26 -1.96
N HIS A 129 23.41 -14.71 -1.78
CA HIS A 129 23.64 -13.70 -0.73
C HIS A 129 22.75 -12.47 -0.93
N PHE A 130 22.61 -12.01 -2.15
CA PHE A 130 21.71 -10.90 -2.48
C PHE A 130 20.26 -11.19 -2.06
N ALA A 131 19.78 -12.43 -2.25
CA ALA A 131 18.46 -12.84 -1.77
C ALA A 131 18.41 -12.86 -0.23
N HIS A 132 19.46 -13.41 0.42
CA HIS A 132 19.56 -13.46 1.88
C HIS A 132 19.53 -12.09 2.55
N THR A 133 20.23 -11.10 1.96
CA THR A 133 20.22 -9.72 2.48
C THR A 133 18.85 -9.06 2.42
N ARG A 134 17.92 -9.65 1.65
CA ARG A 134 16.52 -9.24 1.53
C ARG A 134 15.55 -10.13 2.30
N GLY A 135 16.08 -10.98 3.17
CA GLY A 135 15.28 -11.89 4.00
C GLY A 135 14.75 -13.12 3.26
N VAL A 136 15.16 -13.31 1.99
CA VAL A 136 14.72 -14.47 1.18
C VAL A 136 15.74 -15.59 1.26
N ILE A 137 15.34 -16.74 1.77
CA ILE A 137 16.11 -17.98 1.79
C ILE A 137 15.53 -18.90 0.73
N HIS A 138 16.38 -19.49 -0.13
CA HIS A 138 15.94 -20.28 -1.28
C HIS A 138 15.33 -21.63 -0.87
N ARG A 139 15.91 -22.33 0.08
CA ARG A 139 15.45 -23.58 0.73
C ARG A 139 15.40 -24.82 -0.17
N ASP A 140 15.40 -24.68 -1.49
CA ASP A 140 15.38 -25.74 -2.49
C ASP A 140 16.42 -25.47 -3.59
N LEU A 141 17.62 -25.05 -3.18
CA LEU A 141 18.70 -24.76 -4.12
C LEU A 141 19.32 -26.08 -4.62
N LYS A 142 19.28 -26.27 -5.95
CA LYS A 142 19.79 -27.48 -6.64
C LYS A 142 20.17 -27.14 -8.07
N PRO A 143 20.99 -27.97 -8.77
CA PRO A 143 21.42 -27.70 -10.14
C PRO A 143 20.29 -27.45 -11.13
N SER A 144 19.16 -28.14 -10.99
CA SER A 144 18.00 -27.97 -11.90
C SER A 144 17.31 -26.60 -11.76
N ASN A 145 17.55 -25.88 -10.65
CA ASN A 145 17.03 -24.52 -10.42
C ASN A 145 18.01 -23.43 -10.83
N ILE A 146 19.11 -23.80 -11.51
CA ILE A 146 20.15 -22.90 -11.95
C ILE A 146 20.38 -23.09 -13.44
N LEU A 147 20.15 -22.04 -14.21
CA LEU A 147 20.52 -21.97 -15.62
C LEU A 147 21.84 -21.21 -15.77
N VAL A 148 22.61 -21.57 -16.78
CA VAL A 148 23.83 -20.86 -17.17
C VAL A 148 23.58 -20.25 -18.55
N ASP A 149 23.67 -18.93 -18.65
CA ASP A 149 23.43 -18.18 -19.88
C ASP A 149 24.60 -18.28 -20.89
N ALA A 150 24.45 -17.65 -22.04
CA ALA A 150 25.46 -17.65 -23.11
C ALA A 150 26.77 -16.93 -22.70
N GLN A 151 26.79 -16.17 -21.63
CA GLN A 151 27.95 -15.48 -21.07
C GLN A 151 28.56 -16.23 -19.88
N ASP A 152 28.18 -17.51 -19.70
CA ASP A 152 28.59 -18.36 -18.59
C ASP A 152 28.21 -17.78 -17.19
N GLN A 153 27.11 -16.98 -17.12
CA GLN A 153 26.62 -16.45 -15.86
C GLN A 153 25.51 -17.33 -15.29
N PRO A 154 25.54 -17.65 -13.99
CA PRO A 154 24.47 -18.43 -13.36
C PRO A 154 23.21 -17.56 -13.16
N ARG A 155 22.07 -18.17 -13.43
CA ARG A 155 20.75 -17.56 -13.23
C ARG A 155 19.88 -18.52 -12.43
N ILE A 156 19.52 -18.11 -11.23
CA ILE A 156 18.60 -18.85 -10.36
C ILE A 156 17.17 -18.62 -10.87
N ILE A 157 16.45 -19.69 -11.20
CA ILE A 157 15.15 -19.61 -11.88
C ILE A 157 13.96 -19.98 -11.00
N ASP A 158 14.16 -20.56 -9.83
CA ASP A 158 13.08 -21.05 -8.99
C ASP A 158 13.45 -20.98 -7.50
N PHE A 159 12.86 -20.02 -6.78
CA PHE A 159 12.90 -19.99 -5.33
C PHE A 159 11.70 -20.80 -4.80
N GLY A 160 11.89 -21.70 -3.84
CA GLY A 160 10.95 -22.73 -3.38
C GLY A 160 9.59 -22.26 -2.84
N ILE A 161 8.80 -21.51 -3.63
CA ILE A 161 7.45 -20.98 -3.27
C ILE A 161 6.50 -22.10 -2.86
N ALA A 162 6.57 -23.23 -3.54
CA ALA A 162 5.67 -24.36 -3.29
C ALA A 162 5.88 -25.00 -1.92
N THR A 163 7.14 -25.06 -1.45
CA THR A 163 7.48 -25.59 -0.12
C THR A 163 7.01 -24.67 1.02
N ALA A 164 6.86 -23.39 0.78
CA ALA A 164 6.36 -22.45 1.78
C ALA A 164 4.82 -22.50 1.90
N ILE A 165 4.13 -22.78 0.79
CA ILE A 165 2.68 -22.96 0.75
C ILE A 165 2.25 -24.27 1.46
N GLU A 166 3.03 -25.34 1.32
CA GLU A 166 2.71 -26.69 1.84
C GLU A 166 2.99 -26.89 3.35
N ARG A 167 3.70 -25.99 4.01
CA ARG A 167 4.12 -26.12 5.43
C ARG A 167 2.98 -26.14 6.47
N GLY A 168 1.71 -26.29 6.07
CA GLY A 168 0.59 -26.53 6.98
C GLY A 168 0.44 -27.99 7.45
N ASP A 169 1.10 -28.95 6.80
CA ASP A 169 0.90 -30.39 7.04
C ASP A 169 2.21 -31.19 6.87
N LEU A 170 3.09 -31.11 7.88
CA LEU A 170 4.33 -31.94 7.94
C LEU A 170 4.11 -33.43 7.77
N THR A 171 2.87 -33.91 7.91
CA THR A 171 2.47 -35.32 7.73
C THR A 171 2.17 -35.72 6.28
N ARG A 172 2.07 -34.76 5.34
CA ARG A 172 1.80 -35.04 3.92
C ARG A 172 3.04 -35.11 3.02
N VAL A 173 4.20 -34.56 3.46
CA VAL A 173 5.47 -34.60 2.71
C VAL A 173 5.97 -36.04 2.43
N THR A 174 5.48 -37.01 3.15
CA THR A 174 5.88 -38.41 3.02
C THR A 174 5.08 -39.20 1.97
N ARG A 175 4.13 -38.62 1.28
CA ARG A 175 3.14 -39.38 0.48
C ARG A 175 3.26 -39.38 -1.04
N ALA A 176 4.17 -38.70 -1.69
CA ALA A 176 4.35 -38.86 -3.15
C ALA A 176 5.73 -38.43 -3.61
N GLY A 177 6.49 -39.32 -4.22
CA GLY A 177 7.49 -39.22 -5.28
C GLY A 177 8.27 -37.93 -5.59
N ALA A 178 7.85 -36.79 -5.06
CA ALA A 178 8.30 -35.43 -5.39
C ALA A 178 9.58 -34.99 -4.66
N VAL A 179 9.98 -35.69 -3.59
CA VAL A 179 11.11 -35.30 -2.71
C VAL A 179 12.44 -35.88 -3.20
N LEU A 180 12.42 -36.89 -4.07
CA LEU A 180 13.63 -37.66 -4.44
C LEU A 180 14.76 -36.83 -5.08
N GLY A 181 14.45 -35.82 -5.88
CA GLY A 181 15.47 -35.03 -6.60
C GLY A 181 16.17 -33.93 -5.79
N THR A 182 15.62 -33.52 -4.64
CA THR A 182 16.13 -32.42 -3.81
C THR A 182 16.97 -32.93 -2.60
N LEU A 183 16.74 -34.15 -2.15
CA LEU A 183 17.40 -34.73 -0.97
C LEU A 183 18.94 -34.59 -0.98
N PRO A 184 19.67 -34.73 -2.12
CA PRO A 184 21.12 -34.60 -2.16
C PRO A 184 21.72 -33.26 -1.76
N TYR A 185 20.91 -32.16 -1.82
CA TYR A 185 21.36 -30.79 -1.57
C TYR A 185 20.78 -30.22 -0.27
N MET A 186 19.88 -30.93 0.40
CA MET A 186 19.29 -30.53 1.67
C MET A 186 20.30 -30.60 2.80
N SER A 187 20.35 -29.59 3.64
CA SER A 187 21.17 -29.58 4.82
C SER A 187 20.65 -30.60 5.86
N PRO A 188 21.55 -31.16 6.73
CA PRO A 188 21.15 -32.13 7.75
C PRO A 188 19.99 -31.68 8.62
N GLU A 189 20.00 -30.40 9.04
CA GLU A 189 18.95 -29.81 9.87
C GLU A 189 17.63 -29.61 9.12
N GLN A 190 17.66 -29.45 7.78
CA GLN A 190 16.43 -29.45 6.97
C GLN A 190 15.81 -30.83 6.91
N LEU A 191 16.63 -31.85 6.79
CA LEU A 191 16.19 -33.25 6.80
C LEU A 191 15.63 -33.67 8.18
N ASP A 192 16.14 -33.10 9.27
CA ASP A 192 15.67 -33.34 10.64
C ASP A 192 14.41 -32.55 11.03
N GLY A 193 13.83 -31.82 10.08
CA GLY A 193 12.58 -31.10 10.31
C GLY A 193 12.70 -29.77 11.04
N GLY A 194 13.85 -29.12 10.98
CA GLY A 194 14.12 -27.83 11.60
C GLY A 194 13.03 -26.78 11.29
N THR A 195 12.44 -26.18 12.31
CA THR A 195 11.31 -25.26 12.20
C THR A 195 11.69 -23.82 11.88
N ARG A 196 12.94 -23.41 12.15
CA ARG A 196 13.47 -22.08 11.86
C ARG A 196 14.33 -22.11 10.61
N SER A 197 13.96 -21.33 9.62
CA SER A 197 14.76 -21.15 8.39
C SER A 197 16.03 -20.35 8.69
N ASP A 198 17.17 -20.90 8.28
CA ASP A 198 18.50 -20.29 8.44
C ASP A 198 19.14 -20.14 7.03
N PRO A 199 19.73 -18.98 6.68
CA PRO A 199 20.50 -18.79 5.45
C PRO A 199 21.58 -19.83 5.21
N ARG A 200 22.08 -20.48 6.26
CA ARG A 200 23.08 -21.53 6.20
C ARG A 200 22.59 -22.83 5.55
N TRP A 201 21.27 -22.97 5.39
CA TRP A 201 20.71 -24.07 4.58
C TRP A 201 21.15 -23.94 3.12
N ASP A 202 21.04 -22.71 2.58
CA ASP A 202 21.46 -22.43 1.21
C ASP A 202 22.99 -22.45 1.08
N VAL A 203 23.73 -22.09 2.13
CA VAL A 203 25.20 -22.23 2.16
C VAL A 203 25.60 -23.72 2.03
N TYR A 204 24.92 -24.61 2.74
CA TYR A 204 25.14 -26.05 2.59
C TYR A 204 24.81 -26.52 1.16
N ALA A 205 23.68 -26.10 0.62
CA ALA A 205 23.27 -26.44 -0.75
C ALA A 205 24.29 -25.92 -1.78
N LEU A 206 24.80 -24.69 -1.63
CA LEU A 206 25.88 -24.13 -2.45
C LEU A 206 27.15 -24.95 -2.33
N GLY A 207 27.49 -25.39 -1.12
CA GLY A 207 28.61 -26.28 -0.86
C GLY A 207 28.44 -27.64 -1.52
N ALA A 208 27.24 -28.24 -1.46
CA ALA A 208 26.95 -29.52 -2.11
C ALA A 208 27.00 -29.37 -3.65
N ILE A 209 26.46 -28.30 -4.19
CA ILE A 209 26.56 -27.94 -5.63
C ILE A 209 28.05 -27.76 -6.02
N ALA A 210 28.82 -27.03 -5.21
CA ALA A 210 30.26 -26.85 -5.45
C ALA A 210 31.02 -28.18 -5.44
N TYR A 211 30.72 -29.02 -4.49
CA TYR A 211 31.35 -30.35 -4.38
C TYR A 211 31.05 -31.19 -5.64
N GLU A 212 29.80 -31.25 -6.05
CA GLU A 212 29.40 -32.00 -7.24
C GLU A 212 29.97 -31.35 -8.54
N LEU A 213 29.90 -30.02 -8.67
CA LEU A 213 30.39 -29.30 -9.84
C LEU A 213 31.90 -29.48 -10.03
N ILE A 214 32.67 -29.59 -8.94
CA ILE A 214 34.14 -29.75 -8.97
C ILE A 214 34.52 -31.21 -9.04
N GLY A 215 33.88 -32.09 -8.22
CA GLY A 215 34.22 -33.48 -8.08
C GLY A 215 33.49 -34.43 -9.02
N GLY A 216 32.40 -33.99 -9.65
CA GLY A 216 31.57 -34.84 -10.53
C GLY A 216 30.72 -35.88 -9.80
N VAL A 217 30.66 -35.85 -8.47
CA VAL A 217 29.89 -36.76 -7.63
C VAL A 217 29.30 -36.02 -6.44
N LEU A 218 28.19 -36.50 -5.92
CA LEU A 218 27.53 -35.92 -4.73
C LEU A 218 28.40 -36.13 -3.45
N PRO A 219 28.35 -35.21 -2.47
CA PRO A 219 29.00 -35.37 -1.18
C PRO A 219 28.66 -36.72 -0.47
N HIS A 220 27.40 -37.10 -0.59
CA HIS A 220 26.84 -38.34 -0.09
C HIS A 220 26.17 -39.12 -1.22
N PRO A 221 26.89 -39.98 -1.96
CA PRO A 221 26.35 -40.65 -3.17
C PRO A 221 25.06 -41.44 -2.92
N GLY A 222 24.91 -42.03 -1.72
CA GLY A 222 23.70 -42.77 -1.34
C GLY A 222 22.41 -41.90 -1.26
N LEU A 223 22.51 -40.56 -1.21
CA LEU A 223 21.33 -39.67 -1.20
C LEU A 223 20.56 -39.70 -2.52
N GLY A 224 21.23 -39.92 -3.65
CA GLY A 224 20.58 -40.05 -4.96
C GLY A 224 19.65 -41.26 -5.09
N THR A 225 19.78 -42.26 -4.22
CA THR A 225 18.95 -43.47 -4.18
C THR A 225 18.08 -43.56 -2.92
N ALA A 226 18.08 -42.53 -2.07
CA ALA A 226 17.30 -42.54 -0.82
C ALA A 226 15.79 -42.46 -1.13
N THR A 227 15.03 -43.40 -0.62
CA THR A 227 13.57 -43.54 -0.85
C THR A 227 12.74 -42.78 0.19
N SER A 228 13.36 -42.20 1.21
CA SER A 228 12.69 -41.45 2.27
C SER A 228 13.64 -40.51 3.01
N VAL A 229 13.10 -39.47 3.65
CA VAL A 229 13.85 -38.52 4.48
C VAL A 229 14.59 -39.23 5.62
N VAL A 230 13.99 -40.25 6.23
CA VAL A 230 14.64 -41.07 7.28
C VAL A 230 15.85 -41.84 6.75
N ALA A 231 15.76 -42.34 5.51
CA ALA A 231 16.90 -43.00 4.86
C ALA A 231 18.02 -41.98 4.56
N ALA A 232 17.64 -40.77 4.09
CA ALA A 232 18.58 -39.68 3.84
C ALA A 232 19.32 -39.24 5.11
N LEU A 233 18.62 -39.04 6.24
CA LEU A 233 19.23 -38.75 7.55
C LEU A 233 20.25 -39.81 8.01
N LYS A 234 19.91 -41.06 7.84
CA LYS A 234 20.83 -42.18 8.18
C LYS A 234 22.11 -42.13 7.34
N ILE A 235 21.99 -41.82 6.04
CA ILE A 235 23.14 -41.72 5.13
C ILE A 235 24.06 -40.56 5.56
N VAL A 236 23.51 -39.37 5.82
CA VAL A 236 24.28 -38.18 6.22
C VAL A 236 24.93 -38.40 7.60
N ALA A 237 24.22 -38.99 8.55
CA ALA A 237 24.74 -39.27 9.90
C ALA A 237 25.82 -40.35 9.93
N SER A 238 25.80 -41.31 9.01
CA SER A 238 26.69 -42.47 9.05
C SER A 238 27.97 -42.32 8.23
N HIS A 239 28.06 -41.37 7.31
CA HIS A 239 29.19 -41.25 6.39
C HIS A 239 29.59 -39.77 6.19
N ALA A 240 30.78 -39.42 6.62
CA ALA A 240 31.38 -38.14 6.28
C ALA A 240 31.67 -38.07 4.75
N PRO A 241 31.49 -36.92 4.10
CA PRO A 241 31.84 -36.74 2.69
C PRO A 241 33.31 -37.07 2.44
N THR A 242 33.58 -37.72 1.31
CA THR A 242 34.99 -37.97 0.92
C THR A 242 35.69 -36.63 0.69
N PRO A 243 36.91 -36.37 1.22
CA PRO A 243 37.63 -35.15 0.96
C PRO A 243 37.74 -34.85 -0.55
N LEU A 244 37.35 -33.65 -0.96
CA LEU A 244 37.25 -33.27 -2.37
C LEU A 244 38.54 -33.43 -3.16
N GLY A 245 39.70 -33.21 -2.53
CA GLY A 245 41.01 -33.42 -3.12
C GLY A 245 41.40 -34.85 -3.39
N ARG A 246 40.62 -35.84 -2.90
CA ARG A 246 40.79 -37.28 -3.30
C ARG A 246 40.09 -37.59 -4.58
N ILE A 247 38.98 -36.87 -4.86
CA ILE A 247 38.15 -37.04 -6.07
C ILE A 247 38.66 -36.17 -7.18
N ALA A 248 38.95 -34.92 -6.89
CA ALA A 248 39.47 -33.89 -7.80
C ALA A 248 40.83 -33.39 -7.30
N PRO A 249 41.97 -34.02 -7.71
CA PRO A 249 43.30 -33.62 -7.22
C PRO A 249 43.67 -32.15 -7.44
N ALA A 250 43.08 -31.52 -8.48
CA ALA A 250 43.28 -30.08 -8.77
C ALA A 250 42.63 -29.16 -7.72
N ALA A 251 41.70 -29.64 -6.94
CA ALA A 251 41.02 -28.88 -5.87
C ALA A 251 41.72 -29.06 -4.50
N ARG A 252 42.74 -29.94 -4.40
CA ARG A 252 43.43 -30.26 -3.11
C ARG A 252 44.02 -28.99 -2.48
N GLY A 253 43.76 -28.86 -1.18
CA GLY A 253 44.25 -27.73 -0.38
C GLY A 253 43.15 -26.68 -0.16
N ASP A 254 43.42 -25.42 -0.46
CA ASP A 254 42.54 -24.31 -0.11
C ASP A 254 41.10 -24.45 -0.63
N LEU A 255 40.92 -24.85 -1.90
CA LEU A 255 39.59 -25.04 -2.47
C LEU A 255 38.81 -26.18 -1.83
N GLU A 256 39.52 -27.31 -1.56
CA GLU A 256 38.95 -28.42 -0.79
C GLU A 256 38.48 -27.94 0.58
N THR A 257 39.31 -27.19 1.29
CA THR A 257 38.96 -26.67 2.62
C THR A 257 37.73 -25.76 2.56
N VAL A 258 37.65 -24.88 1.55
CA VAL A 258 36.50 -23.96 1.34
C VAL A 258 35.22 -24.76 1.12
N VAL A 259 35.23 -25.75 0.22
CA VAL A 259 34.05 -26.53 -0.10
C VAL A 259 33.64 -27.43 1.06
N MET A 260 34.60 -28.12 1.71
CA MET A 260 34.34 -29.00 2.85
C MET A 260 33.77 -28.23 4.04
N LYS A 261 34.18 -26.97 4.25
CA LYS A 261 33.62 -26.11 5.28
C LYS A 261 32.16 -25.74 4.96
N ALA A 262 31.84 -25.47 3.70
CA ALA A 262 30.49 -25.14 3.31
C ALA A 262 29.48 -26.26 3.56
N ILE A 263 29.92 -27.56 3.42
CA ILE A 263 29.09 -28.75 3.67
C ILE A 263 29.27 -29.34 5.06
N ALA A 264 29.87 -28.62 6.02
CA ALA A 264 29.99 -29.10 7.39
C ALA A 264 28.62 -29.50 7.97
N PRO A 265 28.53 -30.62 8.70
CA PRO A 265 27.26 -31.09 9.27
C PRO A 265 26.63 -30.09 10.24
N ASP A 266 27.45 -29.50 11.12
CA ASP A 266 27.00 -28.47 12.07
C ASP A 266 26.92 -27.09 11.33
N PRO A 267 25.78 -26.40 11.38
CA PRO A 267 25.65 -25.06 10.84
C PRO A 267 26.64 -24.06 11.41
N GLY A 268 27.11 -24.26 12.65
CA GLY A 268 28.13 -23.43 13.31
C GLY A 268 29.50 -23.49 12.66
N ASP A 269 29.83 -24.61 12.03
CA ASP A 269 31.11 -24.86 11.36
C ASP A 269 31.12 -24.38 9.90
N ARG A 270 29.97 -23.99 9.35
CA ARG A 270 29.84 -23.46 7.99
C ARG A 270 30.19 -21.98 7.92
N TYR A 271 30.13 -21.43 6.73
CA TYR A 271 30.14 -19.97 6.53
C TYR A 271 28.87 -19.36 7.08
N GLY A 272 28.98 -18.19 7.71
CA GLY A 272 27.86 -17.46 8.26
C GLY A 272 26.93 -16.90 7.18
N SER A 273 27.44 -16.73 5.95
CA SER A 273 26.68 -16.22 4.82
C SER A 273 27.21 -16.78 3.49
N ALA A 274 26.39 -16.73 2.46
CA ALA A 274 26.81 -17.05 1.09
C ALA A 274 27.89 -16.06 0.56
N ALA A 275 27.95 -14.81 1.10
CA ALA A 275 29.00 -13.86 0.75
C ALA A 275 30.38 -14.33 1.24
N GLU A 276 30.47 -14.86 2.46
CA GLU A 276 31.72 -15.38 2.97
C GLU A 276 32.25 -16.53 2.11
N LEU A 277 31.37 -17.44 1.68
CA LEU A 277 31.73 -18.50 0.76
C LEU A 277 32.18 -17.91 -0.61
N ALA A 278 31.46 -16.89 -1.13
CA ALA A 278 31.85 -16.20 -2.38
C ALA A 278 33.24 -15.54 -2.24
N ASP A 279 33.52 -14.89 -1.11
CA ASP A 279 34.80 -14.24 -0.88
C ASP A 279 35.96 -15.25 -0.80
N GLU A 280 35.74 -16.41 -0.20
CA GLU A 280 36.72 -17.50 -0.15
C GLU A 280 37.01 -18.07 -1.56
N LEU A 281 35.98 -18.32 -2.35
CA LEU A 281 36.11 -18.74 -3.75
C LEU A 281 36.88 -17.69 -4.58
N ARG A 282 36.56 -16.42 -4.37
CA ARG A 282 37.26 -15.31 -5.03
C ARG A 282 38.72 -15.18 -4.59
N ARG A 283 39.04 -15.40 -3.30
CA ARG A 283 40.42 -15.44 -2.82
C ARG A 283 41.20 -16.54 -3.52
N TRP A 284 40.60 -17.73 -3.62
CA TRP A 284 41.22 -18.83 -4.32
C TRP A 284 41.49 -18.51 -5.80
N THR A 285 40.52 -17.95 -6.53
CA THR A 285 40.69 -17.56 -7.95
C THR A 285 41.73 -16.46 -8.14
N GLN A 286 41.94 -15.63 -7.13
CA GLN A 286 42.97 -14.57 -7.12
C GLN A 286 44.35 -15.07 -6.60
N GLY A 287 44.48 -16.34 -6.29
CA GLY A 287 45.74 -16.87 -5.71
C GLY A 287 46.07 -16.33 -4.33
N ARG A 288 45.08 -15.88 -3.58
CA ARG A 288 45.20 -15.39 -2.22
C ARG A 288 44.94 -16.50 -1.20
N PRO A 289 45.60 -16.48 -0.03
CA PRO A 289 45.30 -17.42 1.02
C PRO A 289 43.81 -17.35 1.42
N VAL A 290 43.18 -18.50 1.58
CA VAL A 290 41.80 -18.60 2.09
C VAL A 290 41.80 -18.55 3.62
N GLU A 291 40.76 -17.97 4.22
CA GLU A 291 40.64 -17.87 5.68
C GLU A 291 40.21 -19.19 6.34
N ALA A 292 39.61 -20.08 5.57
CA ALA A 292 39.19 -21.37 6.06
C ALA A 292 40.37 -22.31 6.45
N ALA A 293 41.60 -22.01 6.00
CA ALA A 293 42.78 -22.82 6.29
C ALA A 293 43.69 -22.14 7.35
N PRO A 294 44.15 -22.83 8.42
CA PRO A 294 45.03 -22.27 9.46
C PRO A 294 46.40 -21.96 8.90
N ALA A 295 46.74 -20.65 8.73
CA ALA A 295 48.02 -20.21 8.23
C ALA A 295 49.10 -20.17 9.31
N GLY A 296 50.17 -20.96 9.18
CA GLY A 296 51.31 -21.02 10.10
C GLY A 296 52.30 -19.83 10.01
N ILE A 297 51.81 -18.58 10.05
CA ILE A 297 52.60 -17.35 9.88
C ILE A 297 53.51 -17.06 11.08
N GLY A 298 53.22 -17.57 12.29
CA GLY A 298 54.02 -17.29 13.51
C GLY A 298 55.46 -17.75 13.46
N ARG A 299 55.78 -18.70 12.60
CA ARG A 299 57.12 -19.30 12.48
C ARG A 299 58.05 -18.42 11.62
N VAL A 300 57.54 -17.83 10.57
CA VAL A 300 58.36 -16.98 9.66
C VAL A 300 58.66 -15.63 10.30
N LEU A 301 57.70 -15.05 11.03
CA LEU A 301 57.86 -13.75 11.68
C LEU A 301 58.89 -13.81 12.83
N ARG A 302 58.91 -14.89 13.61
CA ARG A 302 59.85 -15.08 14.73
C ARG A 302 61.30 -15.16 14.27
N LEU A 303 61.55 -15.71 13.10
CA LEU A 303 62.91 -15.81 12.51
C LEU A 303 63.40 -14.49 11.94
N PHE A 304 62.52 -13.67 11.35
CA PHE A 304 62.88 -12.35 10.83
C PHE A 304 63.23 -11.33 11.93
N VAL A 305 62.45 -11.28 13.00
CA VAL A 305 62.67 -10.39 14.14
C VAL A 305 63.96 -10.69 14.84
N ARG A 306 64.36 -11.92 14.92
CA ARG A 306 65.63 -12.34 15.53
C ARG A 306 66.86 -11.92 14.73
N ARG A 307 66.75 -11.79 13.43
CA ARG A 307 67.83 -11.48 12.49
C ARG A 307 68.14 -9.99 12.36
N HIS A 308 67.11 -9.15 12.56
CA HIS A 308 67.24 -7.68 12.32
C HIS A 308 66.61 -6.85 13.43
N ARG A 309 67.16 -6.89 14.67
CA ARG A 309 66.59 -6.24 15.84
C ARG A 309 66.37 -4.73 15.69
N ALA A 310 67.37 -3.98 15.16
CA ALA A 310 67.23 -2.53 14.98
C ALA A 310 66.16 -2.20 13.90
N LEU A 311 66.14 -2.96 12.80
CA LEU A 311 65.14 -2.81 11.73
C LEU A 311 63.75 -3.20 12.24
N SER A 312 63.67 -4.20 13.10
CA SER A 312 62.38 -4.65 13.68
C SER A 312 61.78 -3.63 14.63
N TRP A 313 62.61 -2.90 15.41
CA TRP A 313 62.13 -1.79 16.25
C TRP A 313 61.71 -0.57 15.41
N ALA A 314 62.48 -0.23 14.34
CA ALA A 314 62.09 0.84 13.42
C ALA A 314 60.77 0.48 12.66
N VAL A 315 60.66 -0.77 12.21
CA VAL A 315 59.44 -1.27 11.55
C VAL A 315 58.28 -1.37 12.55
N ALA A 316 58.56 -1.80 13.82
CA ALA A 316 57.49 -1.87 14.85
C ALA A 316 57.00 -0.47 15.26
N SER A 317 57.89 0.53 15.40
CA SER A 317 57.44 1.89 15.69
C SER A 317 56.73 2.55 14.49
N THR A 318 57.22 2.32 13.27
CA THR A 318 56.51 2.78 12.04
C THR A 318 55.19 2.05 11.86
N ALA A 319 55.15 0.73 12.13
CA ALA A 319 53.94 -0.07 12.10
C ALA A 319 52.92 0.39 13.17
N LEU A 320 53.41 0.76 14.38
CA LEU A 320 52.54 1.27 15.44
C LEU A 320 51.90 2.64 15.06
N VAL A 321 52.69 3.51 14.43
CA VAL A 321 52.20 4.79 13.91
C VAL A 321 51.24 4.55 12.71
N LEU A 322 51.60 3.61 11.83
CA LEU A 322 50.72 3.21 10.70
C LEU A 322 49.46 2.49 11.20
N VAL A 323 49.56 1.62 12.19
CA VAL A 323 48.40 0.96 12.81
C VAL A 323 47.49 2.00 13.49
N ALA A 324 48.07 2.97 14.23
CA ALA A 324 47.29 4.04 14.83
C ALA A 324 46.61 4.94 13.75
N ALA A 325 47.35 5.29 12.69
CA ALA A 325 46.84 6.04 11.55
C ALA A 325 45.80 5.20 10.75
N THR A 326 46.03 3.90 10.58
CA THR A 326 45.08 2.99 9.90
C THR A 326 43.86 2.74 10.76
N VAL A 327 44.01 2.59 12.11
CA VAL A 327 42.85 2.48 13.01
C VAL A 327 42.00 3.76 12.99
N LEU A 328 42.65 4.94 12.95
CA LEU A 328 41.95 6.20 12.83
C LEU A 328 41.31 6.36 11.45
N SER A 329 42.04 6.03 10.37
CA SER A 329 41.56 6.05 9.00
C SER A 329 40.49 5.00 8.73
N THR A 330 40.64 3.79 9.30
CA THR A 330 39.58 2.74 9.18
C THR A 330 38.37 3.06 10.03
N ARG A 331 38.52 3.68 11.20
CA ARG A 331 37.35 4.19 11.93
C ARG A 331 36.66 5.32 11.17
N MET A 332 37.39 6.22 10.54
CA MET A 332 36.81 7.23 9.65
C MET A 332 36.21 6.62 8.40
N ALA A 333 36.91 5.66 7.75
CA ALA A 333 36.40 4.97 6.57
C ALA A 333 35.23 4.04 6.88
N LEU A 334 35.20 3.39 8.05
CA LEU A 334 34.07 2.61 8.51
C LEU A 334 32.87 3.51 8.86
N ALA A 335 33.12 4.67 9.47
CA ALA A 335 32.07 5.65 9.71
C ALA A 335 31.54 6.25 8.40
N GLU A 336 32.45 6.50 7.43
CA GLU A 336 32.07 6.96 6.09
C GLU A 336 31.40 5.84 5.27
N ALA A 337 31.89 4.59 5.36
CA ALA A 337 31.28 3.42 4.72
C ALA A 337 29.91 3.09 5.34
N GLU A 338 29.76 3.24 6.65
CA GLU A 338 28.48 3.14 7.36
C GLU A 338 27.52 4.23 6.89
N ALA A 339 28.00 5.48 6.80
CA ALA A 339 27.22 6.59 6.28
C ALA A 339 26.85 6.41 4.79
N ARG A 340 27.78 5.90 3.96
CA ARG A 340 27.51 5.54 2.56
C ARG A 340 26.56 4.37 2.45
N ARG A 341 26.75 3.34 3.26
CA ARG A 341 25.87 2.17 3.30
C ARG A 341 24.43 2.54 3.73
N VAL A 342 24.32 3.44 4.72
CA VAL A 342 23.01 4.00 5.11
C VAL A 342 22.43 4.85 3.97
N ALA A 343 23.24 5.66 3.30
CA ALA A 343 22.82 6.44 2.15
C ALA A 343 22.45 5.56 0.94
N GLU A 344 23.22 4.48 0.69
CA GLU A 344 22.93 3.51 -0.37
C GLU A 344 21.70 2.66 -0.06
N LEU A 345 21.48 2.30 1.22
CA LEU A 345 20.25 1.67 1.68
C LEU A 345 19.03 2.59 1.46
N HIS A 346 19.16 3.88 1.80
CA HIS A 346 18.11 4.85 1.56
C HIS A 346 17.89 5.12 0.05
N LEU A 347 18.95 5.10 -0.75
CA LEU A 347 18.84 5.18 -2.21
C LEU A 347 18.18 3.92 -2.80
N ALA A 348 18.62 2.74 -2.39
CA ALA A 348 18.02 1.47 -2.81
C ALA A 348 16.57 1.33 -2.34
N GLU A 349 16.26 1.86 -1.14
CA GLU A 349 14.89 1.97 -0.63
C GLU A 349 14.03 2.88 -1.51
N ARG A 350 14.57 4.07 -1.84
CA ARG A 350 13.89 5.02 -2.72
C ARG A 350 13.71 4.48 -4.13
N ASP A 351 14.75 3.83 -4.65
CA ASP A 351 14.72 3.27 -6.01
C ASP A 351 13.77 2.06 -6.07
N ALA A 352 13.77 1.18 -5.07
CA ALA A 352 12.80 0.08 -4.97
C ALA A 352 11.35 0.58 -4.83
N VAL A 353 11.13 1.69 -4.10
CA VAL A 353 9.82 2.34 -4.01
C VAL A 353 9.45 2.98 -5.36
N ASN A 354 10.39 3.67 -6.00
CA ASN A 354 10.17 4.30 -7.30
C ASN A 354 9.95 3.25 -8.40
N ASP A 355 10.71 2.16 -8.40
CA ASP A 355 10.53 1.06 -9.36
C ASP A 355 9.20 0.36 -9.15
N PHE A 356 8.80 0.11 -7.89
CA PHE A 356 7.47 -0.40 -7.57
C PHE A 356 6.37 0.56 -8.06
N LEU A 357 6.52 1.86 -7.82
CA LEU A 357 5.56 2.87 -8.28
C LEU A 357 5.58 3.00 -9.82
N ALA A 358 6.77 2.91 -10.43
CA ALA A 358 6.93 2.92 -11.88
C ALA A 358 6.32 1.68 -12.54
N ASP A 359 6.56 0.48 -12.00
CA ASP A 359 5.94 -0.76 -12.45
C ASP A 359 4.41 -0.71 -12.32
N MET A 360 3.91 -0.10 -11.26
CA MET A 360 2.49 0.13 -11.04
C MET A 360 1.91 1.15 -12.01
N LEU A 361 2.67 2.21 -12.33
CA LEU A 361 2.28 3.21 -13.35
C LEU A 361 2.36 2.64 -14.76
N HIS A 362 3.36 1.80 -15.07
CA HIS A 362 3.48 1.15 -16.38
C HIS A 362 2.47 0.02 -16.59
N SER A 363 2.02 -0.64 -15.52
CA SER A 363 0.88 -1.57 -15.60
C SER A 363 -0.44 -0.87 -15.93
N SER A 364 -0.44 0.47 -15.90
CA SER A 364 -1.55 1.38 -16.21
C SER A 364 -1.35 2.10 -17.56
N ASP A 365 -0.58 1.52 -18.51
CA ASP A 365 -0.22 2.15 -19.80
C ASP A 365 -1.46 2.58 -20.60
N PRO A 366 -1.59 3.88 -20.94
CA PRO A 366 -2.72 4.43 -21.67
C PRO A 366 -2.92 3.87 -23.09
N GLU A 367 -1.87 3.31 -23.72
CA GLU A 367 -1.98 2.72 -25.08
C GLU A 367 -2.82 1.44 -25.11
N GLN A 368 -3.19 0.90 -23.96
CA GLN A 368 -3.95 -0.36 -23.84
C GLN A 368 -5.45 -0.17 -23.53
N GLY A 369 -5.97 1.04 -23.63
CA GLY A 369 -7.40 1.31 -23.77
C GLY A 369 -8.28 1.20 -22.51
N ALA A 370 -7.76 0.72 -21.38
CA ALA A 370 -8.53 0.59 -20.12
C ALA A 370 -8.02 1.48 -18.98
N ALA A 371 -6.78 1.95 -19.05
CA ALA A 371 -6.12 2.63 -17.91
C ALA A 371 -6.34 4.14 -17.87
N SER A 372 -6.84 4.78 -18.93
CA SER A 372 -7.09 6.24 -18.93
C SER A 372 -8.28 6.66 -18.05
N GLU A 373 -9.02 5.71 -17.48
CA GLU A 373 -10.21 5.97 -16.68
C GLU A 373 -10.12 5.49 -15.21
N LEU A 374 -9.02 4.84 -14.80
CA LEU A 374 -8.87 4.40 -13.43
C LEU A 374 -8.80 5.59 -12.46
N SER A 375 -9.69 5.58 -11.51
CA SER A 375 -9.63 6.54 -10.41
C SER A 375 -8.41 6.27 -9.52
N LEU A 376 -7.89 7.30 -8.84
CA LEU A 376 -6.85 7.14 -7.82
C LEU A 376 -7.23 6.07 -6.78
N ARG A 377 -8.52 5.97 -6.44
CA ARG A 377 -9.05 4.95 -5.55
C ARG A 377 -8.92 3.55 -6.14
N GLU A 378 -9.38 3.32 -7.37
CA GLU A 378 -9.24 2.03 -8.06
C GLU A 378 -7.78 1.68 -8.27
N TRP A 379 -6.96 2.68 -8.63
CA TRP A 379 -5.52 2.52 -8.73
C TRP A 379 -4.91 2.09 -7.38
N LEU A 380 -5.28 2.71 -6.26
CA LEU A 380 -4.79 2.33 -4.93
C LEU A 380 -5.31 0.96 -4.48
N VAL A 381 -6.53 0.57 -4.86
CA VAL A 381 -7.04 -0.77 -4.60
C VAL A 381 -6.26 -1.82 -5.40
N ILE A 382 -5.96 -1.55 -6.66
CA ILE A 382 -5.10 -2.40 -7.51
C ILE A 382 -3.68 -2.43 -6.95
N THR A 383 -3.14 -1.27 -6.54
CA THR A 383 -1.82 -1.15 -5.89
C THR A 383 -1.76 -1.95 -4.60
N ARG A 384 -2.81 -1.93 -3.78
CA ARG A 384 -2.92 -2.78 -2.59
C ARG A 384 -2.90 -4.26 -2.93
N GLN A 385 -3.65 -4.68 -3.95
CA GLN A 385 -3.65 -6.06 -4.41
C GLN A 385 -2.27 -6.46 -4.97
N GLY A 386 -1.64 -5.58 -5.74
CA GLY A 386 -0.26 -5.73 -6.20
C GLY A 386 0.73 -5.77 -5.04
N PHE A 387 0.57 -4.90 -4.05
CA PHE A 387 1.35 -4.93 -2.81
C PHE A 387 1.14 -6.24 -2.06
N ALA A 388 -0.10 -6.69 -1.86
CA ALA A 388 -0.39 -7.97 -1.22
C ALA A 388 0.26 -9.17 -1.95
N SER A 389 0.41 -9.11 -3.28
CA SER A 389 1.03 -10.16 -4.09
C SER A 389 2.55 -10.03 -4.29
N GLN A 390 3.13 -8.86 -4.08
CA GLN A 390 4.52 -8.55 -4.42
C GLN A 390 5.37 -8.02 -3.24
N SER A 391 4.78 -7.53 -2.15
CA SER A 391 5.50 -6.80 -1.09
C SER A 391 6.52 -7.63 -0.33
N ALA A 392 6.34 -8.94 -0.29
CA ALA A 392 7.25 -9.80 0.41
C ALA A 392 8.64 -9.94 -0.28
N ARG A 393 8.83 -9.40 -1.48
CA ARG A 393 10.11 -9.30 -2.18
C ARG A 393 10.87 -8.01 -1.87
N LEU A 394 10.18 -6.98 -1.36
CA LEU A 394 10.81 -5.73 -0.99
C LEU A 394 11.67 -5.90 0.27
N PRO A 395 12.79 -5.22 0.42
CA PRO A 395 13.46 -5.09 1.70
C PRO A 395 12.40 -4.80 2.78
N ALA A 396 12.58 -5.34 3.98
CA ALA A 396 11.61 -5.15 5.06
C ALA A 396 11.32 -3.65 5.31
N GLU A 397 12.31 -2.78 5.13
CA GLU A 397 12.19 -1.33 5.27
C GLU A 397 11.38 -0.70 4.14
N ALA A 398 11.63 -1.06 2.87
CA ALA A 398 10.85 -0.58 1.73
C ALA A 398 9.38 -1.07 1.83
N ARG A 399 9.19 -2.31 2.26
CA ARG A 399 7.85 -2.88 2.51
C ARG A 399 7.12 -2.12 3.60
N MET A 400 7.79 -1.81 4.70
CA MET A 400 7.24 -1.00 5.79
C MET A 400 6.84 0.39 5.27
N ALA A 401 7.75 1.07 4.56
CA ALA A 401 7.51 2.41 4.04
C ALA A 401 6.34 2.45 3.05
N LEU A 402 6.29 1.49 2.12
CA LEU A 402 5.18 1.37 1.17
C LEU A 402 3.86 1.02 1.87
N ALA A 403 3.86 0.07 2.80
CA ALA A 403 2.67 -0.26 3.56
C ALA A 403 2.14 0.94 4.35
N ALA A 404 3.03 1.70 4.99
CA ALA A 404 2.69 2.92 5.70
C ALA A 404 2.12 3.99 4.75
N THR A 405 2.78 4.21 3.60
CA THR A 405 2.36 5.22 2.62
C THR A 405 1.02 4.86 1.98
N LEU A 406 0.87 3.63 1.52
CA LEU A 406 -0.38 3.14 0.91
C LEU A 406 -1.52 3.14 1.93
N GLY A 407 -1.25 2.64 3.15
CA GLY A 407 -2.23 2.62 4.22
C GLY A 407 -2.69 4.04 4.60
N THR A 408 -1.75 4.98 4.74
CA THR A 408 -2.06 6.39 5.02
C THR A 408 -2.84 7.04 3.86
N SER A 409 -2.47 6.73 2.62
CA SER A 409 -3.17 7.25 1.44
C SER A 409 -4.61 6.72 1.35
N LEU A 410 -4.82 5.43 1.61
CA LEU A 410 -6.16 4.83 1.66
C LEU A 410 -7.00 5.41 2.80
N LEU A 411 -6.41 5.66 3.96
CA LEU A 411 -7.07 6.31 5.08
C LEU A 411 -7.57 7.72 4.69
N HIS A 412 -6.73 8.51 4.03
CA HIS A 412 -7.10 9.85 3.54
C HIS A 412 -8.16 9.82 2.42
N LEU A 413 -8.27 8.72 1.69
CA LEU A 413 -9.33 8.54 0.68
C LEU A 413 -10.64 7.99 1.25
N GLY A 414 -10.70 7.79 2.57
CA GLY A 414 -11.89 7.28 3.24
C GLY A 414 -12.08 5.77 3.09
N GLU A 415 -11.00 5.02 2.99
CA GLU A 415 -10.97 3.55 2.92
C GLU A 415 -10.33 2.95 4.19
N PRO A 416 -10.89 3.17 5.39
CA PRO A 416 -10.24 2.79 6.65
C PRO A 416 -10.02 1.28 6.76
N ALA A 417 -10.96 0.44 6.32
CA ALA A 417 -10.83 -1.02 6.41
C ALA A 417 -9.65 -1.54 5.57
N GLN A 418 -9.39 -0.94 4.41
CA GLN A 418 -8.27 -1.31 3.55
C GLN A 418 -6.95 -0.73 4.05
N ALA A 419 -7.00 0.44 4.68
CA ALA A 419 -5.84 1.09 5.30
C ALA A 419 -5.35 0.31 6.52
N ALA A 420 -6.25 -0.23 7.34
CA ALA A 420 -5.93 -0.92 8.58
C ALA A 420 -4.97 -2.09 8.38
N GLU A 421 -5.23 -2.97 7.41
CA GLU A 421 -4.38 -4.13 7.11
C GLU A 421 -2.94 -3.74 6.75
N LEU A 422 -2.79 -2.68 5.94
CA LEU A 422 -1.49 -2.17 5.53
C LEU A 422 -0.75 -1.51 6.70
N LEU A 423 -1.47 -0.72 7.49
CA LEU A 423 -0.89 -0.02 8.65
C LEU A 423 -0.51 -0.98 9.77
N GLU A 424 -1.26 -2.06 9.99
CA GLU A 424 -0.87 -3.15 10.90
C GLU A 424 0.40 -3.87 10.40
N THR A 425 0.49 -4.11 9.11
CA THR A 425 1.71 -4.67 8.50
C THR A 425 2.91 -3.73 8.70
N ALA A 426 2.70 -2.43 8.49
CA ALA A 426 3.72 -1.42 8.69
C ALA A 426 4.13 -1.31 10.17
N ASP A 427 3.19 -1.33 11.13
CA ASP A 427 3.49 -1.30 12.57
C ASP A 427 4.31 -2.52 13.00
N ALA A 428 3.91 -3.73 12.59
CA ALA A 428 4.64 -4.94 12.90
C ALA A 428 6.08 -4.92 12.37
N LEU A 429 6.27 -4.42 11.14
CA LEU A 429 7.60 -4.27 10.54
C LEU A 429 8.41 -3.18 11.22
N SER A 430 7.81 -2.01 11.46
CA SER A 430 8.47 -0.89 12.12
C SER A 430 8.89 -1.24 13.55
N THR A 431 8.02 -1.92 14.28
CA THR A 431 8.31 -2.42 15.64
C THR A 431 9.53 -3.37 15.63
N ARG A 432 9.62 -4.27 14.65
CA ARG A 432 10.73 -5.21 14.51
C ARG A 432 12.03 -4.51 14.10
N LEU A 433 11.98 -3.55 13.19
CA LEU A 433 13.14 -2.90 12.59
C LEU A 433 13.68 -1.75 13.45
N ARG A 434 12.79 -0.97 14.06
CA ARG A 434 13.12 0.31 14.72
C ARG A 434 12.78 0.31 16.21
N GLY A 435 11.96 -0.63 16.66
CA GLY A 435 11.48 -0.73 18.03
C GLY A 435 10.17 0.02 18.28
N GLU A 436 9.49 -0.35 19.37
CA GLU A 436 8.16 0.18 19.71
C GLU A 436 8.14 1.70 19.93
N GLN A 437 9.21 2.25 20.49
CA GLN A 437 9.28 3.65 20.88
C GLN A 437 9.85 4.57 19.78
N ALA A 438 10.24 4.02 18.63
CA ALA A 438 10.70 4.81 17.51
C ALA A 438 9.60 5.75 17.00
N PHE A 439 9.99 6.95 16.59
CA PHE A 439 9.07 7.97 16.07
C PHE A 439 8.18 7.41 14.95
N ASP A 440 8.78 6.76 13.96
CA ASP A 440 8.04 6.21 12.81
C ASP A 440 7.04 5.14 13.24
N THR A 441 7.42 4.26 14.19
CA THR A 441 6.52 3.23 14.72
C THR A 441 5.32 3.87 15.40
N GLN A 442 5.52 4.90 16.21
CA GLN A 442 4.44 5.61 16.88
C GLN A 442 3.55 6.38 15.88
N ALA A 443 4.15 7.01 14.86
CA ALA A 443 3.40 7.69 13.80
C ALA A 443 2.53 6.71 12.99
N ILE A 444 3.05 5.53 12.65
CA ILE A 444 2.29 4.46 11.99
C ILE A 444 1.14 4.00 12.88
N ARG A 445 1.36 3.82 14.18
CA ARG A 445 0.31 3.43 15.15
C ARG A 445 -0.80 4.46 15.27
N ILE A 446 -0.47 5.75 15.16
CA ILE A 446 -1.48 6.82 15.12
C ILE A 446 -2.40 6.62 13.91
N ASN A 447 -1.83 6.42 12.73
CA ASN A 447 -2.60 6.18 11.50
C ASN A 447 -3.38 4.86 11.56
N ALA A 448 -2.79 3.80 12.12
CA ALA A 448 -3.47 2.51 12.32
C ALA A 448 -4.67 2.65 13.26
N ALA A 449 -4.53 3.41 14.35
CA ALA A 449 -5.64 3.67 15.27
C ALA A 449 -6.75 4.51 14.62
N ALA A 450 -6.39 5.47 13.74
CA ALA A 450 -7.35 6.26 12.97
C ALA A 450 -8.07 5.44 11.88
N ALA A 451 -7.49 4.33 11.44
CA ALA A 451 -8.06 3.43 10.44
C ALA A 451 -9.00 2.36 11.03
N ILE A 452 -9.13 2.26 12.35
CA ILE A 452 -10.03 1.28 13.00
C ILE A 452 -11.48 1.63 12.66
N ASP A 453 -12.18 0.66 12.07
CA ASP A 453 -13.58 0.81 11.71
C ASP A 453 -14.46 0.97 12.98
N PRO A 454 -15.16 2.09 13.12
CA PRO A 454 -15.98 2.36 14.29
C PRO A 454 -17.24 1.48 14.37
N GLU A 455 -17.72 0.92 13.26
CA GLU A 455 -18.87 0.01 13.25
C GLU A 455 -18.47 -1.38 13.75
N MET A 456 -17.30 -1.85 13.35
CA MET A 456 -16.77 -3.16 13.76
C MET A 456 -16.20 -3.13 15.19
N HIS A 457 -15.54 -2.02 15.55
CA HIS A 457 -14.81 -1.86 16.82
C HIS A 457 -15.14 -0.51 17.49
N PRO A 458 -16.36 -0.34 18.05
CA PRO A 458 -16.78 0.93 18.63
C PRO A 458 -15.85 1.43 19.72
N GLY A 459 -15.33 2.64 19.54
CA GLY A 459 -14.49 3.33 20.54
C GLY A 459 -13.03 2.86 20.65
N GLU A 460 -12.64 1.76 20.02
CA GLU A 460 -11.26 1.24 20.13
C GLU A 460 -10.23 2.18 19.47
N GLY A 461 -10.53 2.74 18.31
CA GLY A 461 -9.67 3.71 17.63
C GLY A 461 -9.45 4.96 18.50
N GLU A 462 -10.52 5.52 19.06
CA GLU A 462 -10.44 6.67 19.97
C GLU A 462 -9.59 6.36 21.20
N LYS A 463 -9.84 5.22 21.83
CA LYS A 463 -9.09 4.79 23.02
C LYS A 463 -7.59 4.70 22.73
N ARG A 464 -7.21 4.13 21.59
CA ARG A 464 -5.79 4.03 21.16
C ARG A 464 -5.20 5.39 20.89
N LEU A 465 -5.90 6.27 20.15
CA LEU A 465 -5.42 7.63 19.88
C LEU A 465 -5.23 8.46 21.14
N ARG A 466 -6.16 8.36 22.11
CA ARG A 466 -6.01 9.04 23.42
C ARG A 466 -4.81 8.52 24.19
N ALA A 467 -4.56 7.22 24.20
CA ALA A 467 -3.40 6.63 24.86
C ALA A 467 -2.09 7.07 24.19
N LEU A 468 -2.05 7.11 22.86
CA LEU A 468 -0.88 7.57 22.08
C LEU A 468 -0.60 9.07 22.33
N LEU A 469 -1.64 9.90 22.35
CA LEU A 469 -1.54 11.33 22.67
C LEU A 469 -0.98 11.52 24.08
N GLN A 470 -1.57 10.86 25.07
CA GLN A 470 -1.11 10.93 26.47
C GLN A 470 0.34 10.46 26.62
N SER A 471 0.71 9.37 25.93
CA SER A 471 2.08 8.84 25.94
C SER A 471 3.08 9.82 25.32
N ALA A 472 2.72 10.44 24.19
CA ALA A 472 3.57 11.43 23.53
C ALA A 472 3.75 12.69 24.41
N GLU A 473 2.66 13.16 25.04
CA GLU A 473 2.70 14.29 25.99
C GLU A 473 3.58 14.01 27.21
N ALA A 474 3.43 12.81 27.80
CA ALA A 474 4.22 12.40 28.96
C ALA A 474 5.73 12.31 28.65
N ARG A 475 6.11 12.03 27.40
CA ARG A 475 7.50 11.98 26.94
C ARG A 475 8.03 13.32 26.44
N GLY A 476 7.18 14.32 26.29
CA GLY A 476 7.54 15.60 25.70
C GLY A 476 7.81 15.51 24.19
N ASP A 477 7.26 14.51 23.51
CA ASP A 477 7.34 14.37 22.07
C ASP A 477 6.21 15.17 21.40
N ASP A 478 6.47 16.46 21.23
CA ASP A 478 5.47 17.40 20.73
C ASP A 478 4.99 17.06 19.32
N ARG A 479 5.87 16.52 18.45
CA ARG A 479 5.47 16.14 17.09
C ARG A 479 4.48 14.97 17.07
N LEU A 480 4.75 13.91 17.83
CA LEU A 480 3.82 12.79 17.97
C LEU A 480 2.51 13.23 18.64
N ALA A 481 2.59 14.12 19.65
CA ALA A 481 1.39 14.66 20.29
C ALA A 481 0.52 15.47 19.30
N VAL A 482 1.14 16.23 18.39
CA VAL A 482 0.44 16.95 17.32
C VAL A 482 -0.21 15.98 16.34
N LEU A 483 0.50 14.97 15.87
CA LEU A 483 -0.04 13.95 14.94
C LEU A 483 -1.23 13.19 15.56
N ALA A 484 -1.09 12.75 16.82
CA ALA A 484 -2.17 12.08 17.53
C ALA A 484 -3.37 13.02 17.78
N GLY A 485 -3.10 14.29 18.09
CA GLY A 485 -4.11 15.33 18.25
C GLY A 485 -4.89 15.60 16.98
N ILE A 486 -4.23 15.69 15.83
CA ILE A 486 -4.85 15.83 14.50
C ILE A 486 -5.77 14.64 14.20
N ALA A 487 -5.27 13.41 14.36
CA ALA A 487 -6.01 12.19 14.09
C ALA A 487 -7.25 12.08 15.00
N LEU A 488 -7.10 12.33 16.29
CA LEU A 488 -8.19 12.28 17.26
C LEU A 488 -9.23 13.38 17.00
N THR A 489 -8.80 14.57 16.61
CA THR A 489 -9.70 15.69 16.21
C THR A 489 -10.58 15.27 15.05
N THR A 490 -9.99 14.69 14.01
CA THR A 490 -10.72 14.21 12.81
C THR A 490 -11.72 13.11 13.19
N MET A 491 -11.32 12.19 14.07
CA MET A 491 -12.21 11.12 14.54
C MET A 491 -13.41 11.66 15.34
N LEU A 492 -13.18 12.61 16.22
CA LEU A 492 -14.25 13.26 16.99
C LEU A 492 -15.21 14.06 16.10
N GLU A 493 -14.67 14.72 15.06
CA GLU A 493 -15.47 15.43 14.05
C GLU A 493 -16.41 14.45 13.31
N THR A 494 -15.89 13.31 12.86
CA THR A 494 -16.69 12.28 12.16
C THR A 494 -17.77 11.67 13.06
N GLN A 495 -17.52 11.60 14.36
CA GLN A 495 -18.52 11.17 15.38
C GLN A 495 -19.55 12.26 15.72
N GLY A 496 -19.43 13.47 15.15
CA GLY A 496 -20.32 14.60 15.46
C GLY A 496 -20.06 15.27 16.81
N ARG A 497 -18.97 14.94 17.51
CA ARG A 497 -18.57 15.51 18.81
C ARG A 497 -17.79 16.81 18.60
N ILE A 498 -18.47 17.79 17.97
CA ILE A 498 -17.86 19.01 17.43
C ILE A 498 -17.21 19.88 18.52
N ASP A 499 -17.83 20.03 19.69
CA ASP A 499 -17.28 20.87 20.76
C ASP A 499 -15.97 20.27 21.32
N GLU A 500 -15.91 18.98 21.54
CA GLU A 500 -14.72 18.31 22.02
C GLU A 500 -13.60 18.31 20.95
N ALA A 501 -13.96 18.09 19.68
CA ALA A 501 -13.05 18.22 18.55
C ALA A 501 -12.46 19.63 18.48
N HIS A 502 -13.27 20.67 18.68
CA HIS A 502 -12.83 22.05 18.66
C HIS A 502 -11.83 22.36 19.79
N GLU A 503 -12.14 21.99 21.04
CA GLU A 503 -11.21 22.18 22.16
C GLU A 503 -9.86 21.48 21.95
N LEU A 504 -9.91 20.26 21.43
CA LEU A 504 -8.70 19.50 21.13
C LEU A 504 -7.91 20.16 19.98
N SER A 505 -8.59 20.56 18.89
CA SER A 505 -7.93 21.17 17.73
C SER A 505 -7.25 22.50 18.09
N ALA A 506 -7.87 23.33 18.92
CA ALA A 506 -7.29 24.58 19.40
C ALA A 506 -5.98 24.34 20.16
N ARG A 507 -5.99 23.38 21.10
CA ARG A 507 -4.78 22.97 21.85
C ARG A 507 -3.70 22.38 20.93
N THR A 508 -4.11 21.61 19.95
CA THR A 508 -3.19 20.97 18.97
C THR A 508 -2.54 22.03 18.08
N ASP A 509 -3.29 23.01 17.56
CA ASP A 509 -2.77 24.14 16.77
C ASP A 509 -1.79 24.99 17.59
N GLU A 510 -2.14 25.32 18.86
CA GLU A 510 -1.26 26.07 19.76
C GLU A 510 0.07 25.31 20.01
N ARG A 511 0.00 24.02 20.31
CA ARG A 511 1.17 23.18 20.53
C ARG A 511 2.03 23.12 19.27
N ALA A 512 1.40 22.82 18.11
CA ALA A 512 2.09 22.71 16.83
C ALA A 512 2.81 24.01 16.46
N SER A 513 2.13 25.14 16.60
CA SER A 513 2.70 26.45 16.29
C SER A 513 3.90 26.80 17.17
N ARG A 514 3.86 26.39 18.46
CA ARG A 514 4.93 26.65 19.42
C ARG A 514 6.12 25.73 19.24
N ALA A 515 5.88 24.44 19.05
CA ALA A 515 6.93 23.41 19.08
C ALA A 515 7.53 23.12 17.70
N LEU A 516 6.73 23.15 16.64
CA LEU A 516 7.17 22.82 15.29
C LEU A 516 7.43 24.07 14.45
N GLY A 517 6.83 25.20 14.82
CA GLY A 517 6.89 26.42 14.06
C GLY A 517 5.72 26.58 13.09
N PRO A 518 5.45 27.85 12.66
CA PRO A 518 4.22 28.16 11.90
C PRO A 518 4.24 27.66 10.43
N ASP A 519 5.41 27.32 9.91
CA ASP A 519 5.58 26.85 8.52
C ASP A 519 5.69 25.31 8.41
N ASP A 520 5.71 24.61 9.56
CA ASP A 520 5.76 23.14 9.56
C ASP A 520 4.48 22.55 8.98
N PRO A 521 4.57 21.52 8.10
CA PRO A 521 3.40 20.91 7.45
C PRO A 521 2.35 20.39 8.43
N ASP A 522 2.78 19.82 9.58
CA ASP A 522 1.86 19.29 10.60
C ASP A 522 1.18 20.44 11.36
N ALA A 523 1.93 21.55 11.61
CA ALA A 523 1.36 22.75 12.22
C ALA A 523 0.32 23.40 11.29
N LEU A 524 0.61 23.48 9.99
CA LEU A 524 -0.35 23.99 9.00
C LEU A 524 -1.59 23.10 8.90
N THR A 525 -1.44 21.78 9.10
CA THR A 525 -2.56 20.85 9.09
C THR A 525 -3.42 20.99 10.36
N ALA A 526 -2.81 21.12 11.53
CA ALA A 526 -3.51 21.37 12.78
C ALA A 526 -4.32 22.67 12.72
N ARG A 527 -3.71 23.76 12.21
CA ARG A 527 -4.38 25.07 12.04
C ARG A 527 -5.50 25.02 11.00
N HIS A 528 -5.31 24.27 9.92
CA HIS A 528 -6.35 24.04 8.91
C HIS A 528 -7.59 23.38 9.52
N ASN A 529 -7.38 22.31 10.32
CA ASN A 529 -8.47 21.61 11.00
C ASN A 529 -9.16 22.51 12.03
N HIS A 530 -8.41 23.29 12.77
CA HIS A 530 -8.96 24.25 13.72
C HIS A 530 -9.85 25.29 13.01
N ALA A 531 -9.39 25.86 11.89
CA ALA A 531 -10.22 26.76 11.06
C ALA A 531 -11.49 26.07 10.52
N GLY A 532 -11.38 24.78 10.19
CA GLY A 532 -12.52 23.95 9.75
C GLY A 532 -13.58 23.80 10.85
N LEU A 533 -13.18 23.50 12.07
CA LEU A 533 -14.08 23.36 13.20
C LEU A 533 -14.72 24.67 13.63
N LEU A 534 -13.99 25.77 13.63
CA LEU A 534 -14.57 27.12 13.82
C LEU A 534 -15.63 27.42 12.76
N LYS A 535 -15.37 27.08 11.49
CA LYS A 535 -16.37 27.20 10.40
C LYS A 535 -17.60 26.35 10.69
N TYR A 536 -17.40 25.13 11.20
CA TYR A 536 -18.50 24.20 11.53
C TYR A 536 -19.39 24.77 12.65
N ARG A 537 -18.79 25.43 13.66
CA ARG A 537 -19.48 26.10 14.77
C ARG A 537 -20.14 27.43 14.37
N GLY A 538 -19.91 27.91 13.15
CA GLY A 538 -20.41 29.20 12.67
C GLY A 538 -19.54 30.40 13.09
N GLU A 539 -18.37 30.16 13.66
CA GLU A 539 -17.42 31.18 14.12
C GLU A 539 -16.54 31.67 12.95
N PHE A 540 -17.16 32.10 11.86
CA PHE A 540 -16.50 32.40 10.59
C PHE A 540 -15.47 33.51 10.69
N ALA A 541 -15.73 34.52 11.53
CA ALA A 541 -14.82 35.66 11.75
C ALA A 541 -13.51 35.20 12.42
N ALA A 542 -13.55 34.20 13.28
CA ALA A 542 -12.34 33.61 13.88
C ALA A 542 -11.66 32.63 12.93
N ALA A 543 -12.40 31.92 12.10
CA ALA A 543 -11.88 30.96 11.11
C ALA A 543 -11.10 31.62 9.98
N GLU A 544 -11.52 32.80 9.50
CA GLU A 544 -10.95 33.46 8.32
C GLU A 544 -9.44 33.72 8.46
N PRO A 545 -8.93 34.38 9.52
CA PRO A 545 -7.51 34.67 9.62
C PRO A 545 -6.65 33.41 9.64
N LEU A 546 -7.11 32.32 10.28
CA LEU A 546 -6.40 31.06 10.32
C LEU A 546 -6.35 30.41 8.93
N ALA A 547 -7.48 30.34 8.22
CA ALA A 547 -7.55 29.77 6.89
C ALA A 547 -6.70 30.56 5.88
N ARG A 548 -6.67 31.88 6.00
CA ARG A 548 -5.87 32.78 5.15
C ARG A 548 -4.37 32.59 5.41
N ASP A 549 -3.96 32.50 6.67
CA ASP A 549 -2.56 32.24 7.05
C ASP A 549 -2.09 30.87 6.52
N VAL A 550 -2.88 29.82 6.70
CA VAL A 550 -2.58 28.46 6.17
C VAL A 550 -2.42 28.49 4.65
N HIS A 551 -3.35 29.14 3.94
CA HIS A 551 -3.27 29.23 2.49
C HIS A 551 -2.02 29.97 2.02
N GLN A 552 -1.70 31.14 2.62
CA GLN A 552 -0.53 31.92 2.25
C GLN A 552 0.78 31.17 2.49
N ARG A 553 0.90 30.47 3.61
CA ARG A 553 2.10 29.67 3.94
C ARG A 553 2.24 28.45 3.04
N ARG A 554 1.16 27.71 2.80
CA ARG A 554 1.18 26.59 1.85
C ARG A 554 1.51 27.05 0.43
N ARG A 555 0.97 28.19 0.00
CA ARG A 555 1.28 28.80 -1.29
C ARG A 555 2.76 29.16 -1.41
N ALA A 556 3.33 29.76 -0.39
CA ALA A 556 4.74 30.12 -0.36
C ALA A 556 5.68 28.90 -0.36
N ALA A 557 5.32 27.84 0.35
CA ALA A 557 6.14 26.64 0.49
C ALA A 557 5.99 25.63 -0.66
N LEU A 558 4.80 25.48 -1.20
CA LEU A 558 4.43 24.41 -2.13
C LEU A 558 4.04 24.91 -3.53
N GLY A 559 3.80 26.23 -3.69
CA GLY A 559 3.31 26.83 -4.93
C GLY A 559 1.78 26.84 -5.06
N ASP A 560 1.28 27.56 -6.09
CA ASP A 560 -0.15 27.83 -6.30
C ASP A 560 -0.96 26.57 -6.65
N HIS A 561 -0.38 25.66 -7.41
CA HIS A 561 -1.07 24.48 -7.95
C HIS A 561 -0.96 23.23 -7.06
N HIS A 562 -0.26 23.29 -5.92
CA HIS A 562 -0.12 22.15 -5.05
C HIS A 562 -1.47 21.75 -4.41
N PRO A 563 -1.82 20.45 -4.33
CA PRO A 563 -3.12 19.99 -3.81
C PRO A 563 -3.48 20.56 -2.43
N LEU A 564 -2.52 20.64 -1.49
CA LEU A 564 -2.75 21.19 -0.15
C LEU A 564 -2.98 22.71 -0.17
N THR A 565 -2.34 23.45 -1.09
CA THR A 565 -2.58 24.87 -1.31
C THR A 565 -4.00 25.10 -1.80
N LEU A 566 -4.41 24.33 -2.82
CA LEU A 566 -5.76 24.39 -3.37
C LEU A 566 -6.83 23.92 -2.37
N TYR A 567 -6.45 22.97 -1.46
CA TYR A 567 -7.36 22.52 -0.40
C TYR A 567 -7.63 23.64 0.63
N SER A 568 -6.58 24.30 1.10
CA SER A 568 -6.73 25.44 2.03
C SER A 568 -7.42 26.65 1.37
N TYR A 569 -7.19 26.89 0.06
CA TYR A 569 -7.83 27.95 -0.67
C TYR A 569 -9.34 27.72 -0.82
N ASN A 570 -9.75 26.50 -1.13
CA ASN A 570 -11.16 26.11 -1.17
C ASN A 570 -11.85 26.26 0.20
N GLN A 571 -11.16 25.97 1.31
CA GLN A 571 -11.69 26.18 2.65
C GLN A 571 -11.90 27.67 2.93
N LEU A 572 -10.94 28.51 2.57
CA LEU A 572 -11.06 29.98 2.69
C LEU A 572 -12.26 30.51 1.89
N GLY A 573 -12.45 30.01 0.66
CA GLY A 573 -13.64 30.31 -0.15
C GLY A 573 -14.94 30.03 0.60
N GLY A 574 -15.02 28.85 1.23
CA GLY A 574 -16.20 28.47 2.02
C GLY A 574 -16.45 29.33 3.27
N ILE A 575 -15.39 29.82 3.90
CA ILE A 575 -15.52 30.74 5.05
C ILE A 575 -15.99 32.13 4.58
N LEU A 576 -15.43 32.63 3.47
CA LEU A 576 -15.80 33.91 2.90
C LEU A 576 -17.25 33.95 2.39
N ASP A 577 -17.71 32.85 1.79
CA ASP A 577 -19.12 32.70 1.42
C ASP A 577 -20.04 32.86 2.64
N ARG A 578 -19.72 32.21 3.74
CA ARG A 578 -20.49 32.30 4.99
C ARG A 578 -20.42 33.67 5.67
N LEU A 579 -19.35 34.42 5.41
CA LEU A 579 -19.21 35.83 5.82
C LEU A 579 -19.94 36.80 4.89
N GLY A 580 -20.59 36.29 3.84
CA GLY A 580 -21.30 37.12 2.85
C GLY A 580 -20.37 37.84 1.85
N ARG A 581 -19.09 37.47 1.80
CA ARG A 581 -18.13 38.02 0.84
C ARG A 581 -18.14 37.22 -0.47
N VAL A 582 -19.31 37.22 -1.10
CA VAL A 582 -19.69 36.34 -2.21
C VAL A 582 -18.73 36.45 -3.40
N GLU A 583 -18.36 37.68 -3.80
CA GLU A 583 -17.46 37.90 -4.95
C GLU A 583 -16.06 37.33 -4.70
N GLN A 584 -15.56 37.42 -3.47
CA GLN A 584 -14.24 36.86 -3.10
C GLN A 584 -14.30 35.34 -3.08
N ALA A 585 -15.38 34.76 -2.55
CA ALA A 585 -15.58 33.32 -2.51
C ALA A 585 -15.69 32.74 -3.93
N GLU A 586 -16.39 33.42 -4.82
CA GLU A 586 -16.55 33.04 -6.21
C GLU A 586 -15.21 33.03 -6.96
N ALA A 587 -14.43 34.10 -6.83
CA ALA A 587 -13.10 34.19 -7.44
C ALA A 587 -12.21 33.01 -6.99
N ILE A 588 -12.20 32.74 -5.68
CA ILE A 588 -11.45 31.60 -5.10
C ILE A 588 -11.93 30.28 -5.68
N TYR A 589 -13.23 30.03 -5.73
CA TYR A 589 -13.75 28.78 -6.24
C TYR A 589 -13.47 28.57 -7.73
N ARG A 590 -13.56 29.64 -8.56
CA ARG A 590 -13.22 29.58 -9.98
C ARG A 590 -11.74 29.24 -10.19
N GLU A 591 -10.87 30.01 -9.54
CA GLU A 591 -9.42 29.79 -9.62
C GLU A 591 -9.04 28.37 -9.13
N THR A 592 -9.59 27.95 -8.00
CA THR A 592 -9.34 26.61 -7.46
C THR A 592 -9.89 25.49 -8.37
N TYR A 593 -11.07 25.71 -8.96
CA TYR A 593 -11.68 24.75 -9.88
C TYR A 593 -10.83 24.55 -11.14
N GLU A 594 -10.42 25.64 -11.78
CA GLU A 594 -9.59 25.56 -12.98
C GLU A 594 -8.23 24.92 -12.69
N ALA A 595 -7.56 25.33 -11.60
CA ALA A 595 -6.29 24.75 -11.22
C ALA A 595 -6.41 23.25 -10.91
N ARG A 596 -7.48 22.83 -10.22
CA ARG A 596 -7.71 21.40 -9.95
C ARG A 596 -8.10 20.61 -11.20
N ARG A 597 -8.89 21.23 -12.09
CA ARG A 597 -9.28 20.62 -13.35
C ARG A 597 -8.08 20.34 -14.26
N GLU A 598 -7.13 21.28 -14.31
CA GLU A 598 -5.89 21.12 -15.08
C GLU A 598 -4.93 20.10 -14.45
N ALA A 599 -4.71 20.19 -13.14
CA ALA A 599 -3.72 19.36 -12.44
C ALA A 599 -4.21 17.95 -12.16
N LEU A 600 -5.49 17.75 -11.82
CA LEU A 600 -6.05 16.50 -11.32
C LEU A 600 -7.11 15.90 -12.27
N GLY A 601 -7.54 16.68 -13.25
CA GLY A 601 -8.63 16.31 -14.16
C GLY A 601 -10.04 16.65 -13.64
N PRO A 602 -11.03 16.69 -14.56
CA PRO A 602 -12.40 17.11 -14.25
C PRO A 602 -13.17 16.16 -13.32
N ARG A 603 -12.78 14.90 -13.27
CA ARG A 603 -13.45 13.84 -12.46
C ARG A 603 -12.80 13.62 -11.10
N HIS A 604 -11.73 14.33 -10.77
CA HIS A 604 -11.06 14.15 -9.47
C HIS A 604 -11.97 14.62 -8.32
N PRO A 605 -12.06 13.88 -7.18
CA PRO A 605 -12.94 14.25 -6.07
C PRO A 605 -12.76 15.69 -5.58
N GLY A 606 -11.52 16.17 -5.48
CA GLY A 606 -11.21 17.55 -5.11
C GLY A 606 -11.74 18.58 -6.11
N THR A 607 -11.67 18.27 -7.42
CA THR A 607 -12.23 19.11 -8.48
C THR A 607 -13.75 19.19 -8.36
N LEU A 608 -14.40 18.03 -8.14
CA LEU A 608 -15.86 17.94 -7.98
C LEU A 608 -16.36 18.66 -6.73
N VAL A 609 -15.62 18.62 -5.62
CA VAL A 609 -15.96 19.38 -4.41
C VAL A 609 -15.93 20.87 -4.68
N THR A 610 -14.90 21.37 -5.38
CA THR A 610 -14.82 22.80 -5.70
C THR A 610 -15.91 23.21 -6.69
N LEU A 611 -16.19 22.37 -7.70
CA LEU A 611 -17.26 22.61 -8.65
C LEU A 611 -18.63 22.64 -7.97
N ASN A 612 -18.87 21.75 -7.01
CA ASN A 612 -20.10 21.77 -6.21
C ASN A 612 -20.23 23.07 -5.39
N ASN A 613 -19.15 23.54 -4.78
CA ASN A 613 -19.17 24.79 -4.01
C ASN A 613 -19.43 25.99 -4.93
N LEU A 614 -18.76 26.03 -6.10
CA LEU A 614 -18.95 27.09 -7.10
C LEU A 614 -20.40 27.11 -7.61
N THR A 615 -20.93 25.94 -7.99
CA THR A 615 -22.30 25.84 -8.50
C THR A 615 -23.34 26.22 -7.43
N ALA A 616 -23.13 25.80 -6.17
CA ALA A 616 -23.99 26.18 -5.06
C ALA A 616 -24.00 27.69 -4.83
N LEU A 617 -22.84 28.34 -4.91
CA LEU A 617 -22.71 29.82 -4.78
C LEU A 617 -23.40 30.57 -5.92
N LEU A 618 -23.19 30.10 -7.17
CA LEU A 618 -23.83 30.69 -8.34
C LEU A 618 -25.37 30.59 -8.28
N VAL A 619 -25.87 29.45 -7.87
CA VAL A 619 -27.31 29.21 -7.65
C VAL A 619 -27.82 30.13 -6.54
N GLN A 620 -27.11 30.23 -5.42
CA GLN A 620 -27.51 31.15 -4.32
C GLN A 620 -27.57 32.61 -4.77
N ARG A 621 -26.65 33.03 -5.66
CA ARG A 621 -26.59 34.37 -6.24
C ARG A 621 -27.67 34.60 -7.33
N GLY A 622 -28.32 33.56 -7.79
CA GLY A 622 -29.31 33.61 -8.88
C GLY A 622 -28.68 33.68 -10.28
N ALA A 623 -27.40 33.38 -10.42
CA ALA A 623 -26.68 33.30 -11.70
C ALA A 623 -26.95 31.95 -12.41
N LEU A 624 -28.22 31.66 -12.67
CA LEU A 624 -28.69 30.34 -13.08
C LEU A 624 -28.20 29.93 -14.48
N GLU A 625 -28.14 30.86 -15.41
CA GLU A 625 -27.63 30.59 -16.76
C GLU A 625 -26.16 30.19 -16.77
N GLU A 626 -25.39 30.78 -15.86
CA GLU A 626 -23.98 30.45 -15.68
C GLU A 626 -23.79 29.16 -14.88
N ALA A 627 -24.63 28.90 -13.88
CA ALA A 627 -24.64 27.69 -13.07
C ALA A 627 -25.01 26.43 -13.88
N ALA A 628 -25.94 26.55 -14.83
CA ALA A 628 -26.51 25.41 -15.53
C ALA A 628 -25.47 24.49 -16.21
N PRO A 629 -24.54 24.97 -17.05
CA PRO A 629 -23.54 24.12 -17.69
C PRO A 629 -22.59 23.49 -16.66
N LEU A 630 -22.29 24.19 -15.56
CA LEU A 630 -21.42 23.68 -14.50
C LEU A 630 -22.10 22.61 -13.65
N VAL A 631 -23.38 22.76 -13.39
CA VAL A 631 -24.19 21.76 -12.68
C VAL A 631 -24.41 20.52 -13.55
N ASP A 632 -24.59 20.68 -14.85
CA ASP A 632 -24.64 19.54 -15.79
C ASP A 632 -23.32 18.80 -15.82
N ALA A 633 -22.18 19.49 -15.89
CA ALA A 633 -20.85 18.92 -15.83
C ALA A 633 -20.60 18.20 -14.48
N LEU A 634 -21.05 18.78 -13.37
CA LEU A 634 -20.93 18.17 -12.04
C LEU A 634 -21.75 16.86 -11.96
N ALA A 635 -22.99 16.90 -12.42
CA ALA A 635 -23.88 15.74 -12.41
C ALA A 635 -23.35 14.61 -13.30
N GLN A 636 -22.86 14.94 -14.50
CA GLN A 636 -22.24 13.99 -15.40
C GLN A 636 -20.97 13.39 -14.77
N ALA A 637 -20.04 14.22 -14.33
CA ALA A 637 -18.76 13.76 -13.79
C ALA A 637 -18.92 12.94 -12.50
N THR A 638 -19.88 13.27 -11.63
CA THR A 638 -20.18 12.46 -10.44
C THR A 638 -20.82 11.12 -10.81
N THR A 639 -21.72 11.09 -11.82
CA THR A 639 -22.34 9.85 -12.31
C THR A 639 -21.30 8.90 -12.90
N GLU A 640 -20.43 9.42 -13.77
CA GLU A 640 -19.35 8.64 -14.39
C GLU A 640 -18.35 8.11 -13.38
N ARG A 641 -18.10 8.89 -12.33
CA ARG A 641 -17.10 8.54 -11.32
C ARG A 641 -17.59 7.63 -10.22
N PHE A 642 -18.76 7.89 -9.67
CA PHE A 642 -19.27 7.24 -8.46
C PHE A 642 -20.48 6.32 -8.75
N GLY A 643 -20.99 6.35 -9.98
CA GLY A 643 -22.24 5.68 -10.35
C GLY A 643 -23.48 6.54 -10.09
N ALA A 644 -24.56 6.19 -10.76
CA ALA A 644 -25.80 7.00 -10.74
C ALA A 644 -26.49 7.05 -9.36
N GLU A 645 -26.26 6.07 -8.51
CA GLU A 645 -26.95 5.88 -7.23
C GLU A 645 -26.10 6.36 -6.03
N ALA A 646 -24.85 6.74 -6.26
CA ALA A 646 -23.97 7.22 -5.21
C ALA A 646 -24.52 8.49 -4.55
N PRO A 647 -24.41 8.66 -3.21
CA PRO A 647 -24.92 9.84 -2.50
C PRO A 647 -24.46 11.17 -3.10
N ARG A 648 -23.18 11.27 -3.48
CA ARG A 648 -22.61 12.47 -4.10
C ARG A 648 -23.24 12.76 -5.48
N THR A 649 -23.53 11.73 -6.26
CA THR A 649 -24.21 11.86 -7.56
C THR A 649 -25.65 12.34 -7.35
N LEU A 650 -26.37 11.73 -6.41
CA LEU A 650 -27.73 12.12 -6.10
C LEU A 650 -27.84 13.57 -5.60
N MET A 651 -26.84 14.04 -4.85
CA MET A 651 -26.73 15.46 -4.45
C MET A 651 -26.55 16.39 -5.66
N ALA A 652 -25.63 16.05 -6.57
CA ALA A 652 -25.38 16.84 -7.79
C ALA A 652 -26.63 16.85 -8.71
N LEU A 653 -27.28 15.71 -8.88
CA LEU A 653 -28.54 15.59 -9.64
C LEU A 653 -29.67 16.36 -8.98
N ASN A 654 -29.74 16.40 -7.66
CA ASN A 654 -30.73 17.22 -6.95
C ASN A 654 -30.48 18.73 -7.14
N GLN A 655 -29.22 19.17 -7.14
CA GLN A 655 -28.84 20.55 -7.45
C GLN A 655 -29.21 20.91 -8.91
N ARG A 656 -28.95 19.99 -9.84
CA ARG A 656 -29.35 20.11 -11.23
C ARG A 656 -30.87 20.31 -11.39
N ALA A 657 -31.64 19.48 -10.69
CA ALA A 657 -33.11 19.61 -10.70
C ALA A 657 -33.58 20.98 -10.20
N TYR A 658 -32.92 21.53 -9.18
CA TYR A 658 -33.20 22.86 -8.68
C TYR A 658 -32.95 23.94 -9.76
N VAL A 659 -31.80 23.87 -10.43
CA VAL A 659 -31.46 24.82 -11.53
C VAL A 659 -32.45 24.68 -12.69
N LEU A 660 -32.81 23.43 -13.07
CA LEU A 660 -33.82 23.17 -14.12
C LEU A 660 -35.19 23.76 -13.74
N GLU A 661 -35.59 23.63 -12.47
CA GLU A 661 -36.85 24.22 -12.00
C GLU A 661 -36.86 25.76 -12.13
N ASP A 662 -35.79 26.41 -11.73
CA ASP A 662 -35.68 27.87 -11.76
C ASP A 662 -35.53 28.42 -13.20
N LEU A 663 -34.95 27.66 -14.13
CA LEU A 663 -34.91 27.92 -15.57
C LEU A 663 -36.26 27.64 -16.28
N GLY A 664 -37.29 27.18 -15.54
CA GLY A 664 -38.60 26.88 -16.11
C GLY A 664 -38.72 25.52 -16.82
N ARG A 665 -37.64 24.69 -16.80
CA ARG A 665 -37.61 23.32 -17.40
C ARG A 665 -38.24 22.29 -16.45
N LEU A 666 -39.50 22.52 -16.11
CA LEU A 666 -40.21 21.81 -15.03
C LEU A 666 -40.37 20.31 -15.28
N ASP A 667 -40.57 19.89 -16.54
CA ASP A 667 -40.72 18.47 -16.88
C ASP A 667 -39.43 17.70 -16.64
N GLU A 668 -38.28 18.29 -16.99
CA GLU A 668 -36.99 17.68 -16.79
C GLU A 668 -36.62 17.66 -15.29
N ALA A 669 -36.92 18.72 -14.56
CA ALA A 669 -36.72 18.77 -13.13
C ALA A 669 -37.53 17.70 -12.39
N GLU A 670 -38.80 17.49 -12.79
CA GLU A 670 -39.65 16.45 -12.20
C GLU A 670 -39.14 15.06 -12.49
N ALA A 671 -38.83 14.78 -13.78
CA ALA A 671 -38.27 13.49 -14.17
C ALA A 671 -36.99 13.17 -13.39
N GLN A 672 -36.10 14.14 -13.23
CA GLN A 672 -34.85 14.00 -12.46
C GLN A 672 -35.13 13.73 -10.99
N LEU A 673 -36.02 14.47 -10.34
CA LEU A 673 -36.33 14.26 -8.92
C LEU A 673 -37.02 12.93 -8.67
N ARG A 674 -37.93 12.47 -9.57
CA ARG A 674 -38.53 11.14 -9.48
C ARG A 674 -37.49 10.04 -9.61
N ALA A 675 -36.53 10.17 -10.53
CA ALA A 675 -35.42 9.22 -10.68
C ALA A 675 -34.56 9.14 -9.40
N ILE A 676 -34.21 10.29 -8.80
CA ILE A 676 -33.46 10.33 -7.55
C ILE A 676 -34.24 9.62 -6.43
N VAL A 677 -35.51 9.93 -6.28
CA VAL A 677 -36.38 9.34 -5.24
C VAL A 677 -36.50 7.82 -5.42
N ALA A 678 -36.64 7.36 -6.68
CA ALA A 678 -36.70 5.92 -6.99
C ALA A 678 -35.37 5.21 -6.67
N ALA A 679 -34.23 5.81 -7.04
CA ALA A 679 -32.90 5.28 -6.73
C ALA A 679 -32.68 5.18 -5.20
N GLN A 680 -33.08 6.19 -4.46
CA GLN A 680 -32.97 6.17 -2.99
C GLN A 680 -33.88 5.11 -2.34
N ALA A 681 -35.05 4.85 -2.89
CA ALA A 681 -35.98 3.84 -2.37
C ALA A 681 -35.46 2.41 -2.58
N ALA A 682 -34.76 2.16 -3.69
CA ALA A 682 -34.21 0.85 -4.01
C ALA A 682 -33.10 0.37 -3.04
N HIS A 683 -32.39 1.31 -2.41
CA HIS A 683 -31.21 0.99 -1.60
C HIS A 683 -31.51 0.78 -0.11
N GLY A 684 -32.72 0.88 0.38
CA GLY A 684 -33.09 0.70 1.79
C GLY A 684 -32.09 1.37 2.76
N GLY A 685 -32.47 1.81 3.91
CA GLY A 685 -31.54 2.32 4.91
C GLY A 685 -32.08 3.51 5.68
N ASP A 686 -31.31 3.94 6.69
CA ASP A 686 -31.69 4.95 7.67
C ASP A 686 -32.15 6.26 7.04
N VAL A 687 -33.15 6.87 7.67
CA VAL A 687 -33.71 8.16 7.26
C VAL A 687 -32.68 9.26 7.57
N HIS A 688 -31.91 9.67 6.57
CA HIS A 688 -30.94 10.77 6.68
C HIS A 688 -31.50 12.04 5.99
N PRO A 689 -31.27 13.27 6.54
CA PRO A 689 -31.77 14.51 5.96
C PRO A 689 -31.48 14.70 4.49
N GLU A 690 -30.31 14.29 4.03
CA GLU A 690 -29.88 14.38 2.62
C GLU A 690 -30.73 13.52 1.68
N ARG A 691 -31.31 12.42 2.18
CA ARG A 691 -32.25 11.58 1.42
C ARG A 691 -33.66 12.15 1.38
N LEU A 692 -34.04 12.94 2.37
CA LEU A 692 -35.33 13.60 2.44
C LEU A 692 -35.42 14.85 1.55
N ALA A 693 -34.29 15.53 1.30
CA ALA A 693 -34.25 16.76 0.53
C ALA A 693 -34.79 16.61 -0.91
N PRO A 694 -34.42 15.62 -1.72
CA PRO A 694 -34.99 15.41 -3.05
C PRO A 694 -36.51 15.16 -3.05
N ARG A 695 -37.00 14.38 -2.05
CA ARG A 695 -38.46 14.15 -1.90
C ARG A 695 -39.20 15.47 -1.57
N SER A 696 -38.60 16.29 -0.69
CA SER A 696 -39.13 17.63 -0.38
C SER A 696 -39.13 18.55 -1.60
N ASN A 697 -38.05 18.51 -2.39
CA ASN A 697 -37.96 19.32 -3.63
C ASN A 697 -38.99 18.86 -4.68
N LEU A 698 -39.17 17.54 -4.83
CA LEU A 698 -40.21 16.98 -5.69
C LEU A 698 -41.59 17.47 -5.26
N ALA A 699 -41.93 17.44 -3.98
CA ALA A 699 -43.20 17.93 -3.48
C ALA A 699 -43.40 19.44 -3.75
N MET A 700 -42.32 20.23 -3.60
CA MET A 700 -42.37 21.67 -3.91
C MET A 700 -42.64 21.92 -5.41
N LEU A 701 -41.94 21.17 -6.29
CA LEU A 701 -42.11 21.25 -7.73
C LEU A 701 -43.50 20.81 -8.17
N LEU A 702 -44.01 19.71 -7.64
CA LEU A 702 -45.38 19.23 -7.90
C LEU A 702 -46.44 20.28 -7.51
N SER A 703 -46.23 20.93 -6.36
CA SER A 703 -47.13 22.02 -5.93
C SER A 703 -47.08 23.23 -6.87
N LYS A 704 -45.89 23.57 -7.41
CA LYS A 704 -45.69 24.64 -8.40
C LYS A 704 -46.40 24.33 -9.71
N ARG A 705 -46.47 23.04 -10.08
CA ARG A 705 -47.18 22.53 -11.28
C ARG A 705 -48.68 22.34 -11.07
N GLY A 706 -49.21 22.56 -9.88
CA GLY A 706 -50.62 22.40 -9.54
C GLY A 706 -51.02 20.99 -9.08
N SER A 707 -50.13 20.04 -9.04
CA SER A 707 -50.36 18.69 -8.51
C SER A 707 -50.40 18.67 -6.98
N HIS A 708 -51.27 19.48 -6.40
CA HIS A 708 -51.28 19.75 -4.95
C HIS A 708 -51.57 18.50 -4.10
N ALA A 709 -52.41 17.57 -4.57
CA ALA A 709 -52.73 16.37 -3.79
C ALA A 709 -51.48 15.47 -3.60
N GLU A 710 -50.74 15.25 -4.68
CA GLU A 710 -49.50 14.47 -4.66
C GLU A 710 -48.43 15.21 -3.85
N ALA A 711 -48.29 16.53 -4.02
CA ALA A 711 -47.37 17.35 -3.27
C ALA A 711 -47.58 17.26 -1.75
N ILE A 712 -48.83 17.35 -1.31
CA ILE A 712 -49.22 17.24 0.09
C ILE A 712 -48.92 15.86 0.65
N SER A 713 -49.27 14.79 -0.08
CA SER A 713 -48.98 13.40 0.40
C SER A 713 -47.48 13.15 0.51
N THR A 714 -46.72 13.58 -0.50
CA THR A 714 -45.24 13.41 -0.52
C THR A 714 -44.59 14.18 0.62
N MET A 715 -44.95 15.46 0.82
CA MET A 715 -44.35 16.29 1.87
C MET A 715 -44.74 15.82 3.27
N ARG A 716 -45.95 15.29 3.47
CA ARG A 716 -46.38 14.70 4.74
C ARG A 716 -45.50 13.50 5.08
N ALA A 717 -45.30 12.58 4.13
CA ALA A 717 -44.38 11.44 4.33
C ALA A 717 -42.95 11.88 4.67
N VAL A 718 -42.43 12.91 4.00
CA VAL A 718 -41.11 13.51 4.34
C VAL A 718 -41.09 14.02 5.78
N LEU A 719 -42.14 14.66 6.24
CA LEU A 719 -42.24 15.21 7.60
C LEU A 719 -42.35 14.11 8.66
N ASP A 720 -43.12 13.06 8.36
CA ASP A 720 -43.29 11.92 9.28
C ASP A 720 -41.92 11.18 9.43
N ASP A 721 -41.24 10.89 8.33
CA ASP A 721 -39.91 10.26 8.30
C ASP A 721 -38.88 11.15 9.03
N ALA A 722 -38.83 12.46 8.73
CA ALA A 722 -37.90 13.39 9.35
C ALA A 722 -38.15 13.52 10.86
N THR A 723 -39.41 13.59 11.27
CA THR A 723 -39.76 13.76 12.68
C THR A 723 -39.44 12.48 13.50
N GLY A 724 -39.67 11.31 12.91
CA GLY A 724 -39.33 10.01 13.51
C GLY A 724 -37.82 9.83 13.69
N ALA A 725 -37.03 10.21 12.67
CA ALA A 725 -35.58 9.99 12.69
C ALA A 725 -34.79 11.07 13.47
N LEU A 726 -35.21 12.35 13.37
CA LEU A 726 -34.42 13.48 13.87
C LEU A 726 -35.04 14.14 15.11
N GLY A 727 -36.30 13.84 15.42
CA GLY A 727 -37.05 14.53 16.43
C GLY A 727 -37.67 15.86 15.97
N ALA A 728 -38.81 16.25 16.59
CA ALA A 728 -39.61 17.39 16.18
C ALA A 728 -38.88 18.76 16.26
N GLY A 729 -37.87 18.88 17.12
CA GLY A 729 -37.09 20.09 17.34
C GLY A 729 -35.92 20.29 16.36
N HIS A 730 -35.65 19.35 15.47
CA HIS A 730 -34.51 19.43 14.58
C HIS A 730 -34.68 20.48 13.46
N PRO A 731 -33.65 21.27 13.10
CA PRO A 731 -33.76 22.35 12.07
C PRO A 731 -34.33 21.88 10.73
N TYR A 732 -33.95 20.69 10.27
CA TYR A 732 -34.48 20.13 9.02
C TYR A 732 -36.00 19.89 9.07
N VAL A 733 -36.54 19.44 10.23
CA VAL A 733 -37.99 19.30 10.43
C VAL A 733 -38.66 20.66 10.32
N GLY A 734 -38.06 21.71 10.89
CA GLY A 734 -38.51 23.10 10.69
C GLY A 734 -38.55 23.53 9.23
N ILE A 735 -37.50 23.20 8.46
CA ILE A 735 -37.41 23.52 7.03
C ILE A 735 -38.50 22.76 6.25
N PHE A 736 -38.68 21.46 6.47
CA PHE A 736 -39.68 20.67 5.77
C PHE A 736 -41.10 21.09 6.13
N ARG A 737 -41.38 21.47 7.41
CA ARG A 737 -42.66 22.09 7.81
C ARG A 737 -42.92 23.41 7.09
N SER A 738 -41.87 24.23 6.95
CA SER A 738 -41.98 25.50 6.21
C SER A 738 -42.34 25.25 4.73
N ASN A 739 -41.72 24.25 4.09
CA ASN A 739 -42.06 23.85 2.72
C ASN A 739 -43.48 23.29 2.63
N TYR A 740 -43.89 22.49 3.62
CA TYR A 740 -45.25 21.96 3.69
C TYR A 740 -46.28 23.07 3.81
N GLY A 741 -46.04 24.06 4.65
CA GLY A 741 -46.88 25.25 4.75
C GLY A 741 -47.01 26.01 3.44
N GLU A 742 -45.95 26.16 2.67
CA GLU A 742 -46.03 26.79 1.33
C GLU A 742 -46.88 25.95 0.36
N ILE A 743 -46.72 24.63 0.33
CA ILE A 743 -47.53 23.72 -0.47
C ILE A 743 -49.00 23.86 -0.10
N LEU A 744 -49.32 23.89 1.19
CA LEU A 744 -50.70 24.05 1.66
C LEU A 744 -51.29 25.42 1.30
N THR A 745 -50.48 26.47 1.32
CA THR A 745 -50.87 27.80 0.88
C THR A 745 -51.28 27.80 -0.60
N ARG A 746 -50.44 27.20 -1.46
CA ARG A 746 -50.71 27.08 -2.90
C ARG A 746 -51.90 26.17 -3.19
N ALA A 747 -52.15 25.18 -2.34
CA ALA A 747 -53.32 24.29 -2.44
C ALA A 747 -54.62 24.89 -1.91
N GLY A 748 -54.64 26.19 -1.52
CA GLY A 748 -55.84 26.83 -1.00
C GLY A 748 -56.24 26.39 0.42
N ARG A 749 -55.30 25.90 1.23
CA ARG A 749 -55.52 25.41 2.62
C ARG A 749 -54.85 26.34 3.66
N PRO A 750 -55.17 27.63 3.72
CA PRO A 750 -54.40 28.62 4.51
C PRO A 750 -54.47 28.36 6.02
N ALA A 751 -55.54 27.78 6.56
CA ALA A 751 -55.61 27.51 7.99
C ALA A 751 -54.60 26.44 8.42
N GLU A 752 -54.42 25.42 7.60
CA GLU A 752 -53.43 24.35 7.86
C GLU A 752 -52.01 24.87 7.60
N ALA A 753 -51.83 25.64 6.52
CA ALA A 753 -50.57 26.28 6.22
C ALA A 753 -50.01 27.12 7.39
N ARG A 754 -50.86 27.98 7.97
CA ARG A 754 -50.51 28.80 9.14
C ARG A 754 -50.08 27.97 10.32
N ARG A 755 -50.78 26.87 10.58
CA ARG A 755 -50.42 25.99 11.68
C ARG A 755 -49.00 25.42 11.50
N GLU A 756 -48.71 24.89 10.32
CA GLU A 756 -47.39 24.29 10.04
C GLU A 756 -46.27 25.34 10.03
N LEU A 757 -46.52 26.51 9.42
CA LEU A 757 -45.60 27.62 9.36
C LEU A 757 -45.24 28.21 10.75
N ARG A 758 -46.23 28.28 11.68
CA ARG A 758 -45.96 28.68 13.07
C ARG A 758 -45.08 27.68 13.82
N GLN A 759 -45.37 26.39 13.66
CA GLN A 759 -44.50 25.33 14.21
C GLN A 759 -43.11 25.38 13.64
N ALA A 760 -42.97 25.59 12.31
CA ALA A 760 -41.71 25.79 11.62
C ALA A 760 -40.95 27.00 12.20
N GLN A 761 -41.68 28.14 12.41
CA GLN A 761 -41.09 29.38 12.94
C GLN A 761 -40.44 29.11 14.33
N ALA A 762 -41.19 28.48 15.22
CA ALA A 762 -40.68 28.18 16.55
C ALA A 762 -39.40 27.33 16.54
N VAL A 763 -39.37 26.30 15.69
CA VAL A 763 -38.18 25.43 15.53
C VAL A 763 -37.01 26.21 14.91
N LEU A 764 -37.25 26.92 13.83
CA LEU A 764 -36.21 27.66 13.10
C LEU A 764 -35.61 28.81 13.90
N GLU A 765 -36.43 29.54 14.67
CA GLU A 765 -35.95 30.60 15.56
C GLU A 765 -35.10 30.08 16.70
N SER A 766 -35.56 28.96 17.35
CA SER A 766 -34.81 28.37 18.46
C SER A 766 -33.46 27.78 18.05
N GLN A 767 -33.38 27.22 16.82
CA GLN A 767 -32.22 26.45 16.38
C GLN A 767 -31.27 27.23 15.49
N LEU A 768 -31.78 28.15 14.66
CA LEU A 768 -31.01 28.91 13.68
C LEU A 768 -30.93 30.41 14.01
N GLY A 769 -31.80 30.89 14.88
CA GLY A 769 -31.93 32.32 15.20
C GLY A 769 -32.88 33.07 14.27
N ALA A 770 -33.35 34.24 14.73
CA ALA A 770 -34.37 35.04 14.05
C ALA A 770 -33.91 35.62 12.71
N GLU A 771 -32.63 35.94 12.57
CA GLU A 771 -32.04 36.55 11.39
C GLU A 771 -31.52 35.57 10.33
N HIS A 772 -31.59 34.28 10.61
CA HIS A 772 -31.18 33.27 9.66
C HIS A 772 -32.10 33.29 8.41
N ALA A 773 -31.54 33.10 7.20
CA ALA A 773 -32.28 33.20 5.94
C ALA A 773 -33.51 32.27 5.88
N ARG A 774 -33.39 31.05 6.41
CA ARG A 774 -34.51 30.08 6.47
C ARG A 774 -35.63 30.58 7.39
N THR A 775 -35.28 31.19 8.51
CA THR A 775 -36.23 31.74 9.48
C THR A 775 -36.97 32.94 8.88
N ARG A 776 -36.25 33.84 8.20
CA ARG A 776 -36.86 34.98 7.49
C ARG A 776 -37.80 34.53 6.36
N LYS A 777 -37.36 33.56 5.53
CA LYS A 777 -38.20 33.00 4.47
C LYS A 777 -39.48 32.38 5.03
N ASN A 778 -39.41 31.66 6.15
CA ASN A 778 -40.63 31.11 6.79
C ASN A 778 -41.56 32.23 7.27
N ARG A 779 -41.04 33.32 7.81
CA ARG A 779 -41.82 34.50 8.25
C ARG A 779 -42.54 35.16 7.07
N GLU A 780 -41.90 35.27 5.91
CA GLU A 780 -42.51 35.74 4.66
C GLU A 780 -43.65 34.84 4.20
N ARG A 781 -43.44 33.51 4.24
CA ARG A 781 -44.49 32.52 3.92
C ARG A 781 -45.68 32.59 4.87
N LEU A 782 -45.41 32.84 6.17
CA LEU A 782 -46.46 33.02 7.18
C LEU A 782 -47.32 34.24 6.91
N ARG A 783 -46.68 35.36 6.53
CA ARG A 783 -47.38 36.58 6.07
C ARG A 783 -48.21 36.30 4.81
N ALA A 784 -47.67 35.61 3.85
CA ALA A 784 -48.38 35.21 2.60
C ALA A 784 -49.59 34.31 2.88
N ALA A 785 -49.54 33.46 3.88
CA ALA A 785 -50.65 32.62 4.31
C ALA A 785 -51.76 33.38 5.10
N GLY A 786 -51.63 34.72 5.23
CA GLY A 786 -52.63 35.59 5.86
C GLY A 786 -52.50 35.70 7.37
N ASP A 787 -51.34 35.52 7.93
CA ASP A 787 -51.01 35.88 9.33
C ASP A 787 -50.46 37.31 9.35
N ALA A 788 -51.16 38.24 9.95
CA ALA A 788 -50.62 39.55 10.29
C ALA A 788 -49.51 39.35 11.34
N ALA A 789 -48.32 39.90 11.14
CA ALA A 789 -47.17 39.77 12.02
C ALA A 789 -47.41 40.28 13.44
#